data_f5af6c85a3f06ace494cb2d2dd825510
#
_entry.id   f5af6c85a3f06ace494cb2d2dd825510
#
_cell.length_a   1.000
_cell.length_b   1.000
_cell.length_c   1.000
_cell.angle_alpha   90.00
_cell.angle_beta   90.00
_cell.angle_gamma   90.00
#
_symmetry.space_group_name_H-M   'P 1'
#
loop_
_entity.id
_entity.type
_entity.pdbx_description
1 polymer ?
#
loop_
_entity_poly.entity_id
_entity_poly.type
_entity_poly.pdbx_seq_one_letter_code
_entity_poly.pdbx_strand_id
1 'polypeptide(L)'
;MKKRLDITLIKKMFLLSLWTVPVVSQADDIVVADGMWKITYMESEKAFRINVLNEGGAARKCVVNHSVSVARYDNAEGVAREVTTASFADVARAEEAVDNEFGAGKCYTFTFSRPDNGDEVAMKQRFYIYPGLDYMLTDLSVEGHAAIRSNYLAPVSVDANYTLYMSDDGNRMLKVPFDNDGFGRYGKYKMSGEVISYEVSALYEGKSREGLVLGSVDHNLWKSAVSANLSNNGSVNELRVYSGVSTSETRDAIPHGKVKGPVVTSARMFVGYFDDWRVGMETFADANNLVAPRTETWTYGTPFGWQSWGVLESKNSYATDVEISDYYHDVLTPAGFCNSQGNIIFSLDAGDGMSNVEHLNFINQCKKKNQMVGCYSTPFSMWSGENPNWDDVLGTASDGTKWTRWDVVLKANGKPIWYDGAYCMDPTHPYTKSAMANFIRTQYSYGFKYIKMDFVNCGIIQADSYYNPEVTTAVAAYSEGMDYIRRQMDKYGMFAAFSIAPLFPYQYANSRRIACDTWGSIEQTEFSMNAISGGWWTDRLFQYNDPDHLVLVGNKDQLNNTIGENRARYTNGAVTGMMLVADNFSLNDRSGQGWAERSREVAQIVMLNKDINEMADMGRSFRPVYGYKEYNGNADGAENFFMFDNDKYLYVAVFNYQKNELSGNIPLDLLDISSDAFSEVRELWTNELIKVDGNLPYSVPEKDVRVYRFKKTGGSGVKDMENEAMVRTKVVPLGGKRLMVYSGKDMNRIEVYDMQGRLNGTRDLSGRTQMELDLPHFNGMALVRIHYADGTKEVCKTLVY
;
A
#
# COMPACT_ATOMS: atom_id res chain seq x y z
N MET A 1 17.44 43.76 -27.18
CA MET A 1 18.57 42.88 -27.59
C MET A 1 18.54 41.62 -26.74
N LYS A 2 17.92 40.56 -27.22
CA LYS A 2 17.87 39.23 -26.58
C LYS A 2 19.14 38.48 -27.00
N LYS A 3 20.02 38.17 -26.05
CA LYS A 3 21.12 37.21 -26.30
C LYS A 3 20.53 35.80 -26.25
N ARG A 4 20.49 35.11 -27.39
CA ARG A 4 20.32 33.67 -27.47
C ARG A 4 21.58 33.03 -26.89
N LEU A 5 21.43 32.23 -25.84
CA LEU A 5 22.50 31.32 -25.39
C LEU A 5 22.53 30.13 -26.40
N ASP A 6 23.74 29.87 -26.86
CA ASP A 6 24.02 28.89 -27.89
C ASP A 6 23.98 27.47 -27.27
N ILE A 7 22.87 26.73 -27.55
CA ILE A 7 22.61 25.37 -27.08
C ILE A 7 23.65 24.35 -27.60
N THR A 8 24.42 24.73 -28.62
CA THR A 8 25.43 23.87 -29.25
C THR A 8 26.66 23.62 -28.38
N LEU A 9 26.95 24.50 -27.42
CA LEU A 9 28.12 24.36 -26.55
C LEU A 9 27.85 23.36 -25.39
N ILE A 10 26.62 23.26 -24.93
CA ILE A 10 26.21 22.33 -23.85
C ILE A 10 26.19 20.88 -24.36
N LYS A 11 25.79 20.66 -25.62
CA LYS A 11 25.84 19.33 -26.25
C LYS A 11 27.25 18.79 -26.46
N LYS A 12 28.25 19.66 -26.63
CA LYS A 12 29.65 19.23 -26.78
C LYS A 12 30.34 18.92 -25.43
N MET A 13 29.92 19.50 -24.32
CA MET A 13 30.48 19.17 -23.00
C MET A 13 29.96 17.84 -22.44
N PHE A 14 28.72 17.44 -22.78
CA PHE A 14 28.18 16.12 -22.34
C PHE A 14 28.76 14.93 -23.12
N LEU A 15 29.25 15.13 -24.34
CA LEU A 15 29.87 14.08 -25.15
C LEU A 15 31.35 13.79 -24.80
N LEU A 16 32.03 14.66 -24.01
CA LEU A 16 33.45 14.46 -23.67
C LEU A 16 33.65 13.79 -22.28
N SER A 17 32.62 13.65 -21.45
CA SER A 17 32.72 12.95 -20.15
C SER A 17 32.44 11.44 -20.23
N LEU A 18 32.09 10.92 -21.41
CA LEU A 18 31.73 9.50 -21.59
C LEU A 18 32.90 8.56 -21.94
N TRP A 19 34.13 9.07 -22.11
CA TRP A 19 35.21 8.26 -22.71
C TRP A 19 36.52 8.19 -21.91
N THR A 20 36.53 8.43 -20.60
CA THR A 20 37.77 8.26 -19.81
C THR A 20 37.56 7.43 -18.53
N VAL A 21 36.81 6.30 -18.62
CA VAL A 21 36.98 5.24 -17.63
C VAL A 21 37.92 4.21 -18.25
N PRO A 22 39.04 3.86 -17.60
CA PRO A 22 39.90 2.79 -18.12
C PRO A 22 39.10 1.49 -18.19
N VAL A 23 38.96 0.94 -19.40
CA VAL A 23 38.47 -0.41 -19.60
C VAL A 23 39.50 -1.37 -19.03
N VAL A 24 39.25 -1.86 -17.83
CA VAL A 24 39.99 -2.99 -17.27
C VAL A 24 39.30 -4.24 -17.79
N SER A 25 39.82 -4.84 -18.84
CA SER A 25 39.48 -6.20 -19.28
C SER A 25 40.04 -7.13 -18.18
N GLN A 26 39.20 -7.53 -17.22
CA GLN A 26 39.58 -8.49 -16.21
C GLN A 26 38.87 -9.84 -16.49
N ALA A 27 39.69 -10.89 -16.51
CA ALA A 27 39.21 -12.28 -16.47
C ALA A 27 38.72 -12.70 -15.05
N ASP A 28 38.78 -11.79 -14.09
CA ASP A 28 38.45 -12.03 -12.69
C ASP A 28 37.07 -11.44 -12.33
N ASP A 29 36.39 -12.12 -11.42
CA ASP A 29 35.08 -11.68 -10.89
C ASP A 29 35.14 -10.26 -10.31
N ILE A 30 34.13 -9.44 -10.61
CA ILE A 30 34.04 -8.09 -10.05
C ILE A 30 33.19 -8.14 -8.77
N VAL A 31 33.85 -7.80 -7.64
CA VAL A 31 33.24 -7.90 -6.31
C VAL A 31 32.97 -6.53 -5.71
N VAL A 32 31.76 -6.35 -5.16
CA VAL A 32 31.37 -5.28 -4.24
C VAL A 32 31.05 -5.91 -2.89
N ALA A 33 31.66 -5.43 -1.82
CA ALA A 33 31.31 -5.79 -0.44
C ALA A 33 31.11 -4.49 0.34
N ASP A 34 29.86 -4.24 0.76
CA ASP A 34 29.47 -3.04 1.51
C ASP A 34 28.32 -3.37 2.48
N GLY A 35 28.46 -2.96 3.75
CA GLY A 35 27.51 -3.31 4.79
C GLY A 35 27.32 -4.83 4.91
N MET A 36 26.08 -5.26 4.93
CA MET A 36 25.72 -6.68 4.96
C MET A 36 25.68 -7.37 3.58
N TRP A 37 26.05 -6.66 2.50
CA TRP A 37 25.90 -7.17 1.14
C TRP A 37 27.23 -7.50 0.48
N LYS A 38 27.27 -8.64 -0.23
CA LYS A 38 28.34 -8.98 -1.16
C LYS A 38 27.72 -9.31 -2.52
N ILE A 39 28.00 -8.44 -3.51
CA ILE A 39 27.56 -8.58 -4.90
C ILE A 39 28.77 -8.98 -5.72
N THR A 40 28.67 -10.09 -6.44
CA THR A 40 29.75 -10.60 -7.29
C THR A 40 29.20 -10.72 -8.71
N TYR A 41 29.77 -10.00 -9.65
CA TYR A 41 29.59 -10.30 -11.07
C TYR A 41 30.62 -11.35 -11.48
N MET A 42 30.14 -12.52 -11.81
CA MET A 42 30.94 -13.68 -12.22
C MET A 42 31.24 -13.56 -13.73
N GLU A 43 32.45 -13.14 -14.07
CA GLU A 43 32.81 -12.83 -15.47
C GLU A 43 32.68 -14.05 -16.40
N SER A 44 33.05 -15.22 -15.91
CA SER A 44 32.94 -16.46 -16.69
C SER A 44 31.50 -16.92 -16.95
N GLU A 45 30.57 -16.55 -16.06
CA GLU A 45 29.15 -16.93 -16.11
C GLU A 45 28.27 -15.80 -16.63
N LYS A 46 28.82 -14.58 -16.77
CA LYS A 46 28.10 -13.36 -17.16
C LYS A 46 26.87 -13.08 -16.30
N ALA A 47 26.94 -13.39 -15.02
CA ALA A 47 25.82 -13.36 -14.08
C ALA A 47 26.22 -12.80 -12.72
N PHE A 48 25.24 -12.31 -11.96
CA PHE A 48 25.42 -11.81 -10.61
C PHE A 48 25.12 -12.89 -9.58
N ARG A 49 25.92 -12.89 -8.50
CA ARG A 49 25.63 -13.57 -7.23
C ARG A 49 25.50 -12.56 -6.11
N ILE A 50 24.47 -12.70 -5.28
CA ILE A 50 24.22 -11.80 -4.15
C ILE A 50 24.20 -12.63 -2.86
N ASN A 51 25.08 -12.27 -1.93
CA ASN A 51 25.17 -12.88 -0.61
C ASN A 51 24.90 -11.84 0.47
N VAL A 52 24.25 -12.30 1.55
CA VAL A 52 24.18 -11.60 2.83
C VAL A 52 25.40 -12.02 3.67
N LEU A 53 26.07 -11.04 4.28
CA LEU A 53 27.23 -11.25 5.15
C LEU A 53 26.78 -11.22 6.62
N ASN A 54 27.52 -11.95 7.48
CA ASN A 54 27.44 -11.77 8.92
C ASN A 54 28.33 -10.60 9.38
N GLU A 55 28.27 -10.22 10.65
CA GLU A 55 29.08 -9.14 11.23
C GLU A 55 30.62 -9.35 11.05
N GLY A 56 31.06 -10.58 10.88
CA GLY A 56 32.47 -10.93 10.60
C GLY A 56 32.86 -10.88 9.11
N GLY A 57 31.93 -10.48 8.22
CA GLY A 57 32.16 -10.39 6.78
C GLY A 57 32.13 -11.74 6.03
N ALA A 58 31.82 -12.85 6.70
CA ALA A 58 31.64 -14.15 6.06
C ALA A 58 30.21 -14.25 5.45
N ALA A 59 30.07 -14.97 4.34
CA ALA A 59 28.76 -15.19 3.73
C ALA A 59 27.85 -15.99 4.68
N ARG A 60 26.75 -15.37 5.11
CA ARG A 60 25.68 -15.98 5.90
C ARG A 60 24.73 -16.77 4.99
N LYS A 61 24.29 -16.14 3.89
CA LYS A 61 23.33 -16.70 2.96
C LYS A 61 23.57 -16.23 1.53
N CYS A 62 23.48 -17.13 0.57
CA CYS A 62 23.37 -16.76 -0.84
C CYS A 62 21.87 -16.56 -1.15
N VAL A 63 21.46 -15.33 -1.38
CA VAL A 63 20.05 -14.99 -1.63
C VAL A 63 19.71 -14.96 -3.12
N VAL A 64 20.70 -14.72 -3.99
CA VAL A 64 20.62 -14.83 -5.44
C VAL A 64 21.91 -15.50 -5.91
N ASN A 65 21.83 -16.70 -6.47
CA ASN A 65 23.03 -17.45 -6.77
C ASN A 65 23.54 -17.28 -8.21
N HIS A 66 22.65 -17.01 -9.18
CA HIS A 66 23.02 -16.79 -10.57
C HIS A 66 21.90 -15.97 -11.26
N SER A 67 22.05 -14.65 -11.27
CA SER A 67 21.11 -13.76 -11.91
C SER A 67 21.69 -13.11 -13.15
N VAL A 68 21.01 -13.22 -14.25
CA VAL A 68 21.20 -12.34 -15.41
C VAL A 68 20.20 -11.19 -15.34
N SER A 69 20.62 -9.98 -15.75
CA SER A 69 19.66 -8.91 -15.98
C SER A 69 19.12 -9.02 -17.40
N VAL A 70 17.82 -8.80 -17.58
CA VAL A 70 17.16 -8.96 -18.89
C VAL A 70 16.44 -7.68 -19.28
N ALA A 71 16.67 -7.21 -20.51
CA ALA A 71 15.96 -6.08 -21.07
C ALA A 71 15.38 -6.41 -22.44
N ARG A 72 14.08 -6.11 -22.65
CA ARG A 72 13.40 -6.15 -23.95
C ARG A 72 13.13 -4.72 -24.39
N TYR A 73 13.49 -4.40 -25.62
CA TYR A 73 13.30 -3.06 -26.18
C TYR A 73 13.06 -3.11 -27.70
N ASP A 74 12.40 -2.09 -28.22
CA ASP A 74 12.47 -1.78 -29.66
C ASP A 74 13.59 -0.77 -29.86
N ASN A 75 14.46 -1.05 -30.82
CA ASN A 75 15.51 -0.11 -31.20
C ASN A 75 14.95 1.09 -31.99
N ALA A 76 15.80 2.00 -32.44
CA ALA A 76 15.41 3.21 -33.17
C ALA A 76 14.58 2.94 -34.41
N GLU A 77 14.83 1.80 -35.09
CA GLU A 77 14.12 1.33 -36.30
C GLU A 77 12.79 0.62 -35.94
N GLY A 78 12.48 0.46 -34.66
CA GLY A 78 11.28 -0.23 -34.19
C GLY A 78 11.39 -1.76 -34.18
N VAL A 79 12.61 -2.30 -34.27
CA VAL A 79 12.85 -3.74 -34.26
C VAL A 79 12.95 -4.22 -32.82
N ALA A 80 12.15 -5.23 -32.47
CA ALA A 80 12.17 -5.83 -31.13
C ALA A 80 13.50 -6.56 -30.85
N ARG A 81 14.06 -6.32 -29.68
CA ARG A 81 15.33 -6.87 -29.20
C ARG A 81 15.15 -7.39 -27.76
N GLU A 82 15.95 -8.41 -27.43
CA GLU A 82 16.19 -8.83 -26.06
C GLU A 82 17.69 -8.92 -25.83
N VAL A 83 18.18 -8.38 -24.73
CA VAL A 83 19.57 -8.47 -24.29
C VAL A 83 19.61 -8.88 -22.82
N THR A 84 20.67 -9.61 -22.47
CA THR A 84 20.97 -10.01 -21.08
C THR A 84 22.40 -9.58 -20.75
N THR A 85 22.82 -9.73 -19.49
CA THR A 85 24.24 -9.52 -19.11
C THR A 85 25.19 -10.35 -19.98
N ALA A 86 24.77 -11.52 -20.47
CA ALA A 86 25.56 -12.40 -21.34
C ALA A 86 25.68 -11.90 -22.78
N SER A 87 24.80 -11.00 -23.23
CA SER A 87 24.79 -10.45 -24.60
C SER A 87 25.90 -9.41 -24.84
N PHE A 88 26.63 -9.00 -23.81
CA PHE A 88 27.61 -7.93 -23.91
C PHE A 88 29.06 -8.44 -23.82
N ALA A 89 29.94 -7.81 -24.65
CA ALA A 89 31.35 -8.16 -24.67
C ALA A 89 32.12 -7.56 -23.50
N ASP A 90 31.75 -6.34 -23.05
CA ASP A 90 32.48 -5.60 -22.05
C ASP A 90 31.60 -5.28 -20.84
N VAL A 91 32.19 -5.31 -19.65
CA VAL A 91 31.62 -4.83 -18.41
C VAL A 91 32.59 -3.87 -17.71
N ALA A 92 32.06 -2.77 -17.15
CA ALA A 92 32.83 -1.85 -16.32
C ALA A 92 32.04 -1.53 -15.04
N ARG A 93 32.74 -1.40 -13.92
CA ARG A 93 32.15 -0.99 -12.63
C ARG A 93 32.53 0.45 -12.29
N ALA A 94 31.58 1.24 -11.85
CA ALA A 94 31.78 2.53 -11.22
C ALA A 94 31.14 2.54 -9.81
N GLU A 95 31.62 3.44 -8.97
CA GLU A 95 31.09 3.71 -7.62
C GLU A 95 30.88 5.21 -7.48
N GLU A 96 29.74 5.63 -6.95
CA GLU A 96 29.44 7.03 -6.66
C GLU A 96 28.69 7.15 -5.34
N ALA A 97 28.89 8.26 -4.64
CA ALA A 97 28.12 8.62 -3.48
C ALA A 97 26.73 9.08 -3.92
N VAL A 98 25.70 8.66 -3.20
CA VAL A 98 24.31 9.08 -3.38
C VAL A 98 23.75 9.64 -2.09
N ASP A 99 22.86 10.62 -2.18
CA ASP A 99 22.07 11.15 -1.05
C ASP A 99 20.67 11.45 -1.56
N ASN A 100 19.70 10.67 -1.09
CA ASN A 100 18.32 10.74 -1.56
C ASN A 100 17.34 10.44 -0.40
N GLU A 101 16.09 10.08 -0.72
CA GLU A 101 15.05 9.77 0.27
C GLU A 101 15.42 8.63 1.24
N PHE A 102 16.38 7.77 0.87
CA PHE A 102 16.90 6.69 1.74
C PHE A 102 18.11 7.14 2.58
N GLY A 103 18.56 8.36 2.40
CA GLY A 103 19.73 8.95 3.06
C GLY A 103 21.00 8.88 2.24
N ALA A 104 22.15 9.14 2.90
CA ALA A 104 23.45 9.04 2.29
C ALA A 104 23.91 7.59 2.15
N GLY A 105 24.39 7.22 0.97
CA GLY A 105 24.83 5.88 0.65
C GLY A 105 25.74 5.81 -0.57
N LYS A 106 25.84 4.65 -1.18
CA LYS A 106 26.64 4.42 -2.39
C LYS A 106 25.81 3.73 -3.47
N CYS A 107 26.06 4.14 -4.72
CA CYS A 107 25.58 3.46 -5.92
C CYS A 107 26.73 2.79 -6.64
N TYR A 108 26.60 1.48 -6.85
CA TYR A 108 27.54 0.66 -7.63
C TYR A 108 26.91 0.36 -8.98
N THR A 109 27.47 0.92 -10.06
CA THR A 109 26.97 0.78 -11.42
C THR A 109 27.83 -0.19 -12.22
N PHE A 110 27.22 -1.25 -12.75
CA PHE A 110 27.81 -2.14 -13.74
C PHE A 110 27.30 -1.73 -15.13
N THR A 111 28.19 -1.27 -15.99
CA THR A 111 27.88 -0.85 -17.36
C THR A 111 28.33 -1.92 -18.34
N PHE A 112 27.39 -2.48 -19.07
CA PHE A 112 27.55 -3.46 -20.13
C PHE A 112 27.52 -2.76 -21.48
N SER A 113 28.52 -2.96 -22.32
CA SER A 113 28.66 -2.30 -23.62
C SER A 113 29.04 -3.29 -24.71
N ARG A 114 28.84 -2.88 -25.99
CA ARG A 114 29.05 -3.68 -27.19
C ARG A 114 28.21 -4.97 -27.18
N PRO A 115 26.87 -4.88 -27.36
CA PRO A 115 26.02 -6.06 -27.44
C PRO A 115 26.30 -6.85 -28.72
N ASP A 116 26.05 -8.15 -28.66
CA ASP A 116 26.28 -9.10 -29.77
C ASP A 116 25.30 -8.90 -30.95
N ASN A 117 24.17 -8.25 -30.75
CA ASN A 117 23.17 -7.93 -31.75
C ASN A 117 23.55 -6.74 -32.67
N GLY A 118 24.66 -6.05 -32.39
CA GLY A 118 25.16 -4.93 -33.16
C GLY A 118 24.44 -3.60 -32.96
N ASP A 119 23.46 -3.52 -32.04
CA ASP A 119 22.79 -2.26 -31.67
C ASP A 119 23.74 -1.34 -30.89
N GLU A 120 23.59 -0.02 -31.04
CA GLU A 120 24.33 0.98 -30.28
C GLU A 120 23.65 1.28 -28.95
N VAL A 121 23.57 0.27 -28.05
CA VAL A 121 22.99 0.37 -26.73
C VAL A 121 23.96 -0.05 -25.62
N ALA A 122 23.80 0.50 -24.44
CA ALA A 122 24.42 0.03 -23.22
C ALA A 122 23.33 -0.40 -22.24
N MET A 123 23.64 -1.37 -21.40
CA MET A 123 22.79 -1.77 -20.29
C MET A 123 23.50 -1.44 -18.98
N LYS A 124 22.81 -0.85 -18.02
CA LYS A 124 23.37 -0.53 -16.70
C LYS A 124 22.55 -1.18 -15.61
N GLN A 125 23.21 -1.98 -14.79
CA GLN A 125 22.69 -2.52 -13.55
C GLN A 125 23.27 -1.71 -12.38
N ARG A 126 22.40 -1.12 -11.54
CA ARG A 126 22.79 -0.35 -10.38
C ARG A 126 22.38 -1.04 -9.08
N PHE A 127 23.24 -0.96 -8.08
CA PHE A 127 22.96 -1.42 -6.71
C PHE A 127 23.20 -0.27 -5.76
N TYR A 128 22.20 0.07 -4.96
CA TYR A 128 22.25 1.16 -3.99
C TYR A 128 22.30 0.56 -2.59
N ILE A 129 23.34 0.89 -1.82
CA ILE A 129 23.57 0.40 -0.47
C ILE A 129 23.63 1.60 0.48
N TYR A 130 22.81 1.54 1.52
CA TYR A 130 22.72 2.60 2.52
C TYR A 130 23.13 2.05 3.88
N PRO A 131 24.05 2.72 4.61
CA PRO A 131 24.46 2.30 5.94
C PRO A 131 23.29 2.20 6.92
N GLY A 132 23.19 1.07 7.62
CA GLY A 132 22.13 0.84 8.63
C GLY A 132 20.79 0.40 8.08
N LEU A 133 20.66 0.15 6.78
CA LEU A 133 19.48 -0.48 6.20
C LEU A 133 19.71 -1.97 5.96
N ASP A 134 18.73 -2.80 6.35
CA ASP A 134 18.73 -4.27 6.16
C ASP A 134 18.32 -4.70 4.75
N TYR A 135 18.30 -3.75 3.81
CA TYR A 135 17.98 -3.96 2.40
C TYR A 135 18.85 -3.07 1.51
N MET A 136 18.94 -3.46 0.27
CA MET A 136 19.50 -2.65 -0.81
C MET A 136 18.46 -2.42 -1.89
N LEU A 137 18.70 -1.44 -2.77
CA LEU A 137 17.89 -1.24 -3.96
C LEU A 137 18.69 -1.62 -5.19
N THR A 138 17.97 -2.04 -6.25
CA THR A 138 18.60 -2.30 -7.56
C THR A 138 17.67 -1.88 -8.69
N ASP A 139 18.24 -1.37 -9.76
CA ASP A 139 17.50 -1.07 -11.00
C ASP A 139 18.32 -1.45 -12.24
N LEU A 140 17.62 -1.48 -13.37
CA LEU A 140 18.18 -1.77 -14.68
C LEU A 140 17.79 -0.69 -15.67
N SER A 141 18.77 -0.15 -16.43
CA SER A 141 18.48 0.72 -17.56
C SER A 141 19.08 0.19 -18.87
N VAL A 142 18.41 0.53 -19.96
CA VAL A 142 18.95 0.43 -21.33
C VAL A 142 19.09 1.85 -21.86
N GLU A 143 20.28 2.17 -22.39
CA GLU A 143 20.63 3.49 -22.89
C GLU A 143 21.05 3.36 -24.34
N GLY A 144 20.34 4.07 -25.24
CA GLY A 144 20.64 4.11 -26.67
C GLY A 144 21.11 5.50 -27.12
N HIS A 145 21.88 5.56 -28.20
CA HIS A 145 22.21 6.86 -28.86
C HIS A 145 20.97 7.54 -29.43
N ALA A 146 19.97 6.76 -29.83
CA ALA A 146 18.64 7.22 -30.22
C ALA A 146 17.58 6.73 -29.25
N ALA A 147 16.35 7.30 -29.33
CA ALA A 147 15.26 6.87 -28.46
C ALA A 147 14.89 5.41 -28.73
N ILE A 148 14.84 4.63 -27.68
CA ILE A 148 14.36 3.25 -27.62
C ILE A 148 12.97 3.21 -26.95
N ARG A 149 12.31 2.05 -27.02
CA ARG A 149 11.03 1.80 -26.34
C ARG A 149 11.10 0.48 -25.60
N SER A 150 10.72 0.45 -24.35
CA SER A 150 10.71 -0.80 -23.57
C SER A 150 9.44 -0.94 -22.74
N ASN A 151 8.96 -2.16 -22.65
CA ASN A 151 7.88 -2.56 -21.75
C ASN A 151 8.28 -3.74 -20.83
N TYR A 152 9.58 -4.08 -20.78
CA TYR A 152 10.05 -5.15 -19.90
C TYR A 152 11.51 -4.95 -19.51
N LEU A 153 11.79 -4.79 -18.22
CA LEU A 153 13.13 -4.73 -17.65
C LEU A 153 13.16 -5.58 -16.37
N ALA A 154 14.04 -6.57 -16.31
CA ALA A 154 14.22 -7.45 -15.16
C ALA A 154 15.63 -7.29 -14.57
N PRO A 155 15.79 -6.51 -13.49
CA PRO A 155 17.06 -6.40 -12.76
C PRO A 155 17.54 -7.74 -12.19
N VAL A 156 16.62 -8.62 -11.79
CA VAL A 156 16.94 -9.95 -11.27
C VAL A 156 16.19 -11.00 -12.08
N SER A 157 16.95 -11.93 -12.65
CA SER A 157 16.38 -13.09 -13.37
C SER A 157 17.29 -14.31 -13.19
N VAL A 158 16.79 -15.28 -12.44
CA VAL A 158 17.44 -16.60 -12.21
C VAL A 158 16.67 -17.63 -13.03
N ASP A 159 17.35 -18.43 -13.82
CA ASP A 159 16.73 -19.45 -14.65
C ASP A 159 16.67 -20.84 -13.96
N ALA A 160 15.99 -21.80 -14.60
CA ALA A 160 15.75 -23.15 -14.05
C ALA A 160 17.01 -24.00 -13.78
N ASN A 161 18.20 -23.58 -14.26
CA ASN A 161 19.45 -24.30 -14.02
C ASN A 161 20.09 -23.90 -12.69
N TYR A 162 19.60 -22.85 -12.04
CA TYR A 162 20.17 -22.26 -10.84
C TYR A 162 19.14 -22.16 -9.74
N THR A 163 19.17 -23.11 -8.82
CA THR A 163 18.22 -23.19 -7.71
C THR A 163 18.60 -22.22 -6.60
N LEU A 164 17.65 -21.35 -6.22
CA LEU A 164 17.70 -20.61 -4.96
C LEU A 164 17.21 -21.53 -3.84
N TYR A 165 18.14 -21.97 -3.00
CA TYR A 165 17.83 -22.93 -1.94
C TYR A 165 17.54 -22.22 -0.62
N MET A 166 16.37 -22.47 -0.04
CA MET A 166 16.02 -21.94 1.29
C MET A 166 16.12 -23.06 2.35
N SER A 167 15.17 -23.91 2.51
CA SER A 167 15.27 -25.14 3.32
C SER A 167 14.29 -26.19 2.80
N ASP A 168 14.44 -27.46 3.24
CA ASP A 168 13.68 -28.55 2.62
C ASP A 168 12.18 -28.55 2.93
N ASP A 169 11.72 -27.95 4.04
CA ASP A 169 10.44 -28.37 4.63
C ASP A 169 9.49 -27.24 5.02
N GLY A 170 9.77 -26.03 4.73
CA GLY A 170 8.95 -24.92 5.19
C GLY A 170 8.83 -23.77 4.21
N ASN A 171 9.49 -23.91 3.06
CA ASN A 171 9.59 -22.83 2.09
C ASN A 171 8.24 -22.42 1.51
N ARG A 172 8.00 -21.13 1.51
CA ARG A 172 6.79 -20.47 1.03
C ARG A 172 7.15 -19.31 0.14
N MET A 173 6.26 -19.01 -0.78
CA MET A 173 6.22 -17.74 -1.49
C MET A 173 4.90 -17.03 -1.18
N LEU A 174 5.00 -15.79 -0.74
CA LEU A 174 3.84 -14.92 -0.58
C LEU A 174 3.41 -14.39 -1.95
N LYS A 175 2.17 -14.67 -2.36
CA LYS A 175 1.52 -13.97 -3.48
C LYS A 175 0.75 -12.78 -2.92
N VAL A 176 1.04 -11.60 -3.43
CA VAL A 176 0.29 -10.36 -3.21
C VAL A 176 -0.57 -10.11 -4.45
N PRO A 177 -1.89 -9.93 -4.34
CA PRO A 177 -2.76 -9.66 -5.48
C PRO A 177 -2.55 -8.24 -6.01
N PHE A 178 -2.88 -8.01 -7.28
CA PHE A 178 -2.78 -6.70 -7.90
C PHE A 178 -3.82 -5.71 -7.34
N ASP A 179 -5.05 -6.17 -7.19
CA ASP A 179 -6.16 -5.40 -6.62
C ASP A 179 -6.94 -6.21 -5.57
N ASN A 180 -8.00 -5.65 -5.02
CA ASN A 180 -8.87 -6.32 -4.03
C ASN A 180 -10.20 -6.81 -4.60
N ASP A 181 -10.31 -6.99 -5.90
CA ASP A 181 -11.51 -7.56 -6.52
C ASP A 181 -11.67 -9.06 -6.23
N GLY A 182 -12.86 -9.62 -6.47
CA GLY A 182 -13.36 -10.91 -6.03
C GLY A 182 -12.44 -12.13 -6.18
N PHE A 183 -11.49 -12.08 -7.10
CA PHE A 183 -10.47 -13.13 -7.32
C PHE A 183 -9.08 -12.78 -6.81
N GLY A 184 -8.87 -11.55 -6.34
CA GLY A 184 -7.59 -11.07 -5.83
C GLY A 184 -7.37 -11.55 -4.38
N ARG A 185 -6.66 -12.66 -4.19
CA ARG A 185 -6.36 -13.21 -2.86
C ARG A 185 -4.87 -13.29 -2.60
N TYR A 186 -4.50 -13.05 -1.35
CA TYR A 186 -3.17 -13.38 -0.87
C TYR A 186 -3.01 -14.90 -0.80
N GLY A 187 -1.87 -15.39 -1.27
CA GLY A 187 -1.54 -16.81 -1.23
C GLY A 187 -0.19 -17.04 -0.56
N LYS A 188 -0.07 -18.14 0.17
CA LYS A 188 1.18 -18.61 0.77
C LYS A 188 1.51 -19.98 0.19
N TYR A 189 2.17 -19.95 -0.97
CA TYR A 189 2.37 -21.15 -1.76
C TYR A 189 3.55 -21.98 -1.26
N LYS A 190 3.28 -23.21 -0.84
CA LYS A 190 4.26 -24.27 -0.76
C LYS A 190 4.43 -24.85 -2.15
N MET A 191 5.51 -24.68 -2.66
CA MET A 191 6.28 -25.16 -3.76
C MET A 191 5.58 -26.10 -4.74
N SER A 192 4.82 -25.60 -5.71
CA SER A 192 4.65 -26.26 -7.01
C SER A 192 4.07 -25.30 -8.07
N GLY A 193 4.77 -25.19 -9.19
CA GLY A 193 4.33 -24.39 -10.34
C GLY A 193 4.75 -22.92 -10.30
N GLU A 194 4.27 -22.17 -11.29
CA GLU A 194 4.56 -20.75 -11.42
C GLU A 194 3.63 -19.93 -10.53
N VAL A 195 4.22 -19.00 -9.77
CA VAL A 195 3.52 -18.00 -8.96
C VAL A 195 3.96 -16.61 -9.38
N ILE A 196 3.00 -15.72 -9.62
CA ILE A 196 3.22 -14.30 -9.89
C ILE A 196 2.64 -13.51 -8.73
N SER A 197 3.48 -12.70 -8.07
CA SER A 197 3.11 -11.75 -7.03
C SER A 197 3.28 -10.33 -7.56
N TYR A 198 2.32 -9.46 -7.31
CA TYR A 198 2.34 -8.11 -7.87
C TYR A 198 2.99 -7.14 -6.89
N GLU A 199 3.93 -6.35 -7.41
CA GLU A 199 4.73 -5.32 -6.77
C GLU A 199 5.69 -5.83 -5.69
N VAL A 200 5.35 -6.85 -4.92
CA VAL A 200 6.20 -7.41 -3.85
C VAL A 200 5.90 -8.88 -3.60
N SER A 201 6.91 -9.60 -3.10
CA SER A 201 6.79 -10.96 -2.59
C SER A 201 7.79 -11.20 -1.46
N ALA A 202 7.51 -12.21 -0.63
CA ALA A 202 8.47 -12.80 0.28
C ALA A 202 8.68 -14.27 -0.08
N LEU A 203 9.95 -14.69 -0.16
CA LEU A 203 10.36 -16.09 -0.19
C LEU A 203 10.90 -16.42 1.20
N TYR A 204 10.25 -17.28 1.96
CA TYR A 204 10.53 -17.45 3.37
C TYR A 204 10.43 -18.89 3.85
N GLU A 205 11.08 -19.18 4.96
CA GLU A 205 11.04 -20.47 5.65
C GLU A 205 10.05 -20.37 6.83
N GLY A 206 9.08 -21.28 6.86
CA GLY A 206 7.97 -21.18 7.80
C GLY A 206 8.35 -21.31 9.27
N LYS A 207 9.35 -22.17 9.60
CA LYS A 207 9.73 -22.43 11.00
C LYS A 207 10.71 -21.41 11.55
N SER A 208 11.77 -21.09 10.80
CA SER A 208 12.76 -20.09 11.21
C SER A 208 12.27 -18.67 11.02
N ARG A 209 11.28 -18.45 10.14
CA ARG A 209 10.80 -17.14 9.68
C ARG A 209 11.81 -16.35 8.84
N GLU A 210 13.03 -16.85 8.63
CA GLU A 210 13.97 -16.19 7.73
C GLU A 210 13.34 -16.01 6.35
N GLY A 211 13.59 -14.87 5.71
CA GLY A 211 13.02 -14.62 4.39
C GLY A 211 13.68 -13.53 3.57
N LEU A 212 13.61 -13.72 2.25
CA LEU A 212 14.01 -12.78 1.23
C LEU A 212 12.76 -12.02 0.76
N VAL A 213 12.73 -10.70 0.96
CA VAL A 213 11.68 -9.82 0.46
C VAL A 213 12.19 -9.10 -0.78
N LEU A 214 11.40 -9.17 -1.85
CA LEU A 214 11.68 -8.58 -3.16
C LEU A 214 10.48 -7.77 -3.62
N GLY A 215 10.68 -6.56 -4.13
CA GLY A 215 9.56 -5.76 -4.62
C GLY A 215 9.97 -4.41 -5.16
N SER A 216 9.03 -3.70 -5.78
CA SER A 216 9.22 -2.38 -6.34
C SER A 216 9.01 -1.29 -5.28
N VAL A 217 9.82 -0.23 -5.28
CA VAL A 217 9.58 0.99 -4.48
C VAL A 217 9.16 2.20 -5.35
N ASP A 218 9.15 2.05 -6.67
CA ASP A 218 8.69 3.08 -7.60
C ASP A 218 7.41 2.60 -8.31
N HIS A 219 6.30 3.33 -8.14
CA HIS A 219 4.99 2.95 -8.64
C HIS A 219 4.33 4.03 -9.52
N ASN A 220 5.13 4.82 -10.24
CA ASN A 220 4.63 5.93 -11.05
C ASN A 220 4.61 5.64 -12.55
N LEU A 221 5.26 4.57 -13.00
CA LEU A 221 5.46 4.29 -14.43
C LEU A 221 5.23 2.82 -14.79
N TRP A 222 5.58 1.90 -13.92
CA TRP A 222 5.60 0.47 -14.15
C TRP A 222 4.60 -0.28 -13.27
N LYS A 223 3.93 -1.30 -13.83
CA LYS A 223 3.43 -2.42 -13.04
C LYS A 223 4.58 -3.38 -12.87
N SER A 224 4.94 -3.71 -11.65
CA SER A 224 6.06 -4.61 -11.35
C SER A 224 5.58 -5.94 -10.78
N ALA A 225 6.40 -6.97 -10.88
CA ALA A 225 6.09 -8.27 -10.30
C ALA A 225 7.33 -9.02 -9.85
N VAL A 226 7.09 -9.94 -8.92
CA VAL A 226 8.01 -11.02 -8.56
C VAL A 226 7.35 -12.33 -9.00
N SER A 227 7.98 -13.06 -9.90
CA SER A 227 7.52 -14.38 -10.31
C SER A 227 8.55 -15.46 -9.95
N ALA A 228 8.08 -16.63 -9.55
CA ALA A 228 8.93 -17.77 -9.29
C ALA A 228 8.27 -19.06 -9.78
N ASN A 229 9.09 -20.00 -10.22
CA ASN A 229 8.69 -21.37 -10.49
C ASN A 229 9.13 -22.24 -9.32
N LEU A 230 8.19 -22.79 -8.60
CA LEU A 230 8.40 -23.49 -7.34
C LEU A 230 8.39 -25.01 -7.61
N SER A 231 9.33 -25.74 -7.01
CA SER A 231 9.43 -27.19 -7.13
C SER A 231 8.99 -27.92 -5.85
N ASN A 232 8.53 -29.17 -5.98
CA ASN A 232 7.99 -29.99 -4.90
C ASN A 232 8.99 -30.30 -3.77
N ASN A 233 10.29 -30.10 -3.98
CA ASN A 233 11.34 -30.34 -2.99
C ASN A 233 11.72 -29.10 -2.17
N GLY A 234 10.95 -28.03 -2.25
CA GLY A 234 11.18 -26.80 -1.48
C GLY A 234 12.18 -25.84 -2.12
N SER A 235 12.56 -26.03 -3.39
CA SER A 235 13.46 -25.11 -4.07
C SER A 235 12.71 -24.15 -5.01
N VAL A 236 13.34 -23.00 -5.26
CA VAL A 236 12.90 -21.99 -6.25
C VAL A 236 13.76 -22.19 -7.49
N ASN A 237 13.16 -22.69 -8.58
CA ASN A 237 13.89 -23.00 -9.80
C ASN A 237 14.09 -21.79 -10.71
N GLU A 238 13.07 -20.93 -10.80
CA GLU A 238 13.14 -19.68 -11.53
C GLU A 238 12.68 -18.56 -10.62
N LEU A 239 13.37 -17.43 -10.70
CA LEU A 239 13.00 -16.21 -9.98
C LEU A 239 13.18 -15.01 -10.89
N ARG A 240 12.15 -14.18 -11.03
CA ARG A 240 12.25 -12.91 -11.75
C ARG A 240 11.67 -11.78 -10.91
N VAL A 241 12.39 -10.65 -10.85
CA VAL A 241 11.92 -9.37 -10.30
C VAL A 241 11.97 -8.38 -11.46
N TYR A 242 10.82 -7.90 -11.90
CA TYR A 242 10.76 -7.17 -13.17
C TYR A 242 9.68 -6.09 -13.21
N SER A 243 9.90 -5.10 -14.04
CA SER A 243 8.95 -4.07 -14.44
C SER A 243 8.33 -4.44 -15.79
N GLY A 244 7.01 -4.19 -15.93
CA GLY A 244 6.28 -4.44 -17.19
C GLY A 244 5.37 -5.67 -17.13
N VAL A 245 4.83 -6.02 -15.96
CA VAL A 245 3.85 -7.10 -15.83
C VAL A 245 2.51 -6.70 -16.45
N SER A 246 1.90 -7.65 -17.17
CA SER A 246 0.57 -7.54 -17.76
C SER A 246 -0.04 -8.93 -17.83
N THR A 247 -1.12 -9.15 -17.10
CA THR A 247 -1.80 -10.44 -16.97
C THR A 247 -3.31 -10.24 -16.88
N SER A 248 -4.06 -11.33 -16.80
CA SER A 248 -5.51 -11.27 -16.51
C SER A 248 -5.80 -10.68 -15.12
N GLU A 249 -4.91 -10.83 -14.14
CA GLU A 249 -5.10 -10.25 -12.80
C GLU A 249 -4.84 -8.73 -12.79
N THR A 250 -4.00 -8.19 -13.68
CA THR A 250 -3.87 -6.74 -13.89
C THR A 250 -4.98 -6.16 -14.78
N ARG A 251 -5.92 -7.00 -15.23
CA ARG A 251 -7.06 -6.68 -16.11
C ARG A 251 -6.62 -6.20 -17.50
N ASP A 252 -5.38 -6.38 -17.91
CA ASP A 252 -4.85 -5.91 -19.17
C ASP A 252 -5.18 -6.88 -20.32
N ALA A 253 -5.80 -6.36 -21.36
CA ALA A 253 -6.06 -7.11 -22.61
C ALA A 253 -4.92 -6.96 -23.64
N ILE A 254 -3.97 -6.05 -23.37
CA ILE A 254 -2.80 -5.78 -24.21
C ILE A 254 -1.56 -5.72 -23.30
N PRO A 255 -0.35 -5.92 -23.85
CA PRO A 255 0.88 -5.83 -23.08
C PRO A 255 1.04 -4.46 -22.43
N HIS A 256 1.83 -4.41 -21.34
CA HIS A 256 2.24 -3.16 -20.69
C HIS A 256 2.72 -2.13 -21.73
N GLY A 257 2.35 -0.86 -21.53
CA GLY A 257 2.75 0.24 -22.40
C GLY A 257 4.26 0.43 -22.47
N LYS A 258 4.77 0.86 -23.63
CA LYS A 258 6.21 1.04 -23.82
C LYS A 258 6.66 2.40 -23.36
N VAL A 259 7.54 2.43 -22.38
CA VAL A 259 8.27 3.64 -21.97
C VAL A 259 9.27 3.99 -23.07
N LYS A 260 9.36 5.27 -23.44
CA LYS A 260 10.17 5.77 -24.55
C LYS A 260 11.20 6.80 -24.08
N GLY A 261 12.42 6.68 -24.56
CA GLY A 261 13.48 7.68 -24.30
C GLY A 261 14.84 7.20 -24.79
N PRO A 262 15.85 8.07 -24.72
CA PRO A 262 17.23 7.63 -24.93
C PRO A 262 17.73 6.73 -23.80
N VAL A 263 17.11 6.84 -22.63
CA VAL A 263 17.31 5.99 -21.45
C VAL A 263 15.96 5.50 -20.97
N VAL A 264 15.80 4.20 -20.80
CA VAL A 264 14.62 3.59 -20.16
C VAL A 264 15.10 2.79 -18.95
N THR A 265 14.55 3.11 -17.79
CA THR A 265 14.94 2.50 -16.51
C THR A 265 13.76 1.77 -15.89
N SER A 266 14.00 0.60 -15.27
CA SER A 266 13.02 -0.12 -14.47
C SER A 266 12.63 0.67 -13.22
N ALA A 267 11.61 0.23 -12.50
CA ALA A 267 11.45 0.60 -11.12
C ALA A 267 12.69 0.17 -10.30
N ARG A 268 13.02 0.89 -9.23
CA ARG A 268 13.98 0.42 -8.23
C ARG A 268 13.35 -0.73 -7.45
N MET A 269 14.08 -1.84 -7.39
CA MET A 269 13.65 -3.05 -6.71
C MET A 269 14.32 -3.15 -5.35
N PHE A 270 13.52 -3.33 -4.33
CA PHE A 270 13.93 -3.65 -2.97
C PHE A 270 14.42 -5.09 -2.92
N VAL A 271 15.58 -5.33 -2.30
CA VAL A 271 16.15 -6.64 -2.01
C VAL A 271 16.56 -6.65 -0.55
N GLY A 272 15.81 -7.34 0.30
CA GLY A 272 16.07 -7.41 1.74
C GLY A 272 16.02 -8.84 2.26
N TYR A 273 16.92 -9.22 3.16
CA TYR A 273 16.93 -10.53 3.81
C TYR A 273 16.86 -10.37 5.32
N PHE A 274 15.85 -10.97 5.92
CA PHE A 274 15.45 -10.75 7.31
C PHE A 274 15.41 -12.06 8.09
N ASP A 275 15.68 -12.00 9.39
CA ASP A 275 15.46 -13.10 10.32
C ASP A 275 13.98 -13.42 10.52
N ASP A 276 13.12 -12.44 10.27
CA ASP A 276 11.67 -12.58 10.22
C ASP A 276 11.12 -11.85 8.99
N TRP A 277 10.58 -12.62 8.02
CA TRP A 277 10.01 -12.08 6.78
C TRP A 277 8.84 -11.11 7.03
N ARG A 278 8.15 -11.23 8.18
CA ARG A 278 7.05 -10.34 8.54
C ARG A 278 7.59 -8.93 8.79
N VAL A 279 8.71 -8.82 9.51
CA VAL A 279 9.46 -7.55 9.67
C VAL A 279 9.94 -7.05 8.31
N GLY A 280 10.38 -7.95 7.44
CA GLY A 280 10.80 -7.61 6.08
C GLY A 280 9.68 -6.97 5.24
N MET A 281 8.45 -7.47 5.33
CA MET A 281 7.29 -6.88 4.65
C MET A 281 6.92 -5.51 5.23
N GLU A 282 7.00 -5.34 6.54
CA GLU A 282 6.81 -4.05 7.21
C GLU A 282 7.89 -3.03 6.80
N THR A 283 9.14 -3.46 6.75
CA THR A 283 10.28 -2.63 6.28
C THR A 283 10.12 -2.24 4.80
N PHE A 284 9.61 -3.15 3.96
CA PHE A 284 9.28 -2.84 2.57
C PHE A 284 8.22 -1.72 2.47
N ALA A 285 7.16 -1.79 3.29
CA ALA A 285 6.15 -0.73 3.33
C ALA A 285 6.74 0.61 3.79
N ASP A 286 7.59 0.60 4.82
CA ASP A 286 8.27 1.81 5.29
C ASP A 286 9.22 2.39 4.23
N ALA A 287 9.95 1.54 3.49
CA ALA A 287 10.78 1.96 2.35
C ALA A 287 9.96 2.66 1.25
N ASN A 288 8.76 2.15 0.97
CA ASN A 288 7.83 2.80 0.04
C ASN A 288 7.41 4.19 0.53
N ASN A 289 7.15 4.36 1.82
CA ASN A 289 6.79 5.67 2.39
C ASN A 289 7.91 6.70 2.31
N LEU A 290 9.16 6.29 2.18
CA LEU A 290 10.26 7.23 1.90
C LEU A 290 10.15 7.80 0.48
N VAL A 291 9.72 7.00 -0.49
CA VAL A 291 9.57 7.42 -1.90
C VAL A 291 8.29 8.23 -2.10
N ALA A 292 7.17 7.73 -1.60
CA ALA A 292 5.87 8.36 -1.72
C ALA A 292 5.14 8.31 -0.37
N PRO A 293 5.17 9.36 0.45
CA PRO A 293 4.51 9.36 1.75
C PRO A 293 3.01 9.05 1.64
N ARG A 294 2.53 8.18 2.51
CA ARG A 294 1.09 7.87 2.58
C ARG A 294 0.26 9.10 2.92
N THR A 295 -0.99 9.11 2.51
CA THR A 295 -1.95 10.15 2.89
C THR A 295 -2.33 10.03 4.37
N GLU A 296 -2.12 11.11 5.14
CA GLU A 296 -2.48 11.22 6.57
C GLU A 296 -3.34 12.46 6.87
N THR A 297 -4.19 12.84 5.92
CA THR A 297 -4.98 14.08 6.03
C THR A 297 -6.20 13.97 6.94
N TRP A 298 -6.58 12.77 7.37
CA TRP A 298 -7.70 12.54 8.26
C TRP A 298 -7.29 12.61 9.74
N THR A 299 -7.91 13.54 10.47
CA THR A 299 -7.58 13.83 11.89
C THR A 299 -8.73 13.55 12.86
N TYR A 300 -9.81 12.91 12.39
CA TYR A 300 -11.01 12.64 13.20
C TYR A 300 -10.98 11.26 13.88
N GLY A 301 -9.81 10.64 14.00
CA GLY A 301 -9.64 9.31 14.62
C GLY A 301 -10.04 8.17 13.70
N THR A 302 -9.94 6.95 14.23
CA THR A 302 -10.29 5.72 13.51
C THR A 302 -11.74 5.76 13.04
N PRO A 303 -12.03 5.39 11.77
CA PRO A 303 -13.40 5.37 11.28
C PRO A 303 -14.27 4.32 12.00
N PHE A 304 -15.21 4.78 12.81
CA PHE A 304 -16.30 4.04 13.42
C PHE A 304 -17.61 4.51 12.84
N GLY A 305 -18.55 3.61 12.63
CA GLY A 305 -19.87 4.04 12.18
C GLY A 305 -20.67 2.98 11.44
N TRP A 306 -21.37 3.43 10.42
CA TRP A 306 -22.31 2.64 9.64
C TRP A 306 -22.12 2.86 8.14
N GLN A 307 -22.44 1.80 7.37
CA GLN A 307 -22.35 1.82 5.92
C GLN A 307 -23.63 1.20 5.33
N SER A 308 -24.22 1.86 4.33
CA SER A 308 -25.59 1.55 3.88
C SER A 308 -25.71 0.31 3.00
N TRP A 309 -24.62 -0.19 2.40
CA TRP A 309 -24.70 -1.26 1.39
C TRP A 309 -25.06 -2.61 2.01
N GLY A 310 -24.34 -3.08 2.99
CA GLY A 310 -24.35 -4.45 3.51
C GLY A 310 -25.69 -5.21 3.48
N VAL A 311 -26.65 -4.81 4.31
CA VAL A 311 -27.97 -5.45 4.39
C VAL A 311 -29.03 -4.72 3.57
N LEU A 312 -28.94 -3.40 3.47
CA LEU A 312 -29.99 -2.60 2.81
C LEU A 312 -29.79 -2.51 1.30
N GLU A 313 -28.55 -2.42 0.83
CA GLU A 313 -28.24 -2.25 -0.60
C GLU A 313 -29.12 -1.11 -1.21
N SER A 314 -29.73 -1.37 -2.36
CA SER A 314 -30.66 -0.43 -3.02
C SER A 314 -32.01 -0.26 -2.32
N LYS A 315 -32.26 -0.96 -1.21
CA LYS A 315 -33.49 -0.81 -0.38
C LYS A 315 -33.38 0.33 0.63
N ASN A 316 -32.23 1.01 0.69
CA ASN A 316 -31.99 2.12 1.58
C ASN A 316 -32.94 3.29 1.33
N SER A 317 -33.16 4.12 2.35
CA SER A 317 -34.01 5.31 2.25
C SER A 317 -33.70 6.34 3.32
N TYR A 318 -34.04 7.60 3.08
CA TYR A 318 -33.89 8.70 4.04
C TYR A 318 -34.51 8.37 5.42
N ALA A 319 -35.72 7.80 5.45
CA ALA A 319 -36.39 7.46 6.72
C ALA A 319 -35.64 6.38 7.50
N THR A 320 -35.10 5.38 6.78
CA THR A 320 -34.28 4.31 7.38
C THR A 320 -33.00 4.85 7.99
N ASP A 321 -32.29 5.72 7.23
CA ASP A 321 -31.00 6.28 7.68
C ASP A 321 -31.14 7.21 8.86
N VAL A 322 -32.22 8.02 8.89
CA VAL A 322 -32.53 8.88 10.04
C VAL A 322 -32.73 8.05 11.29
N GLU A 323 -33.52 6.96 11.24
CA GLU A 323 -33.77 6.09 12.39
C GLU A 323 -32.49 5.36 12.84
N ILE A 324 -31.67 4.90 11.91
CA ILE A 324 -30.37 4.30 12.23
C ILE A 324 -29.44 5.34 12.90
N SER A 325 -29.39 6.57 12.36
CA SER A 325 -28.62 7.66 12.94
C SER A 325 -29.07 8.00 14.36
N ASP A 326 -30.40 7.99 14.62
CA ASP A 326 -30.96 8.18 15.97
C ASP A 326 -30.53 7.04 16.91
N TYR A 327 -30.62 5.78 16.46
CA TYR A 327 -30.21 4.62 17.26
C TYR A 327 -28.72 4.66 17.63
N TYR A 328 -27.84 5.06 16.71
CA TYR A 328 -26.43 5.27 17.01
C TYR A 328 -26.22 6.39 18.04
N HIS A 329 -26.89 7.51 17.87
CA HIS A 329 -26.79 8.66 18.79
C HIS A 329 -27.32 8.36 20.19
N ASP A 330 -28.50 7.73 20.28
CA ASP A 330 -29.22 7.57 21.54
C ASP A 330 -28.80 6.33 22.32
N VAL A 331 -28.25 5.30 21.64
CA VAL A 331 -27.97 3.99 22.24
C VAL A 331 -26.52 3.58 22.10
N LEU A 332 -25.98 3.46 20.88
CA LEU A 332 -24.69 2.83 20.64
C LEU A 332 -23.52 3.72 21.07
N THR A 333 -23.51 4.99 20.67
CA THR A 333 -22.43 5.94 21.00
C THR A 333 -22.31 6.19 22.51
N PRO A 334 -23.40 6.45 23.26
CA PRO A 334 -23.32 6.60 24.73
C PRO A 334 -22.85 5.34 25.45
N ALA A 335 -23.09 4.16 24.87
CA ALA A 335 -22.66 2.89 25.42
C ALA A 335 -21.22 2.51 25.07
N GLY A 336 -20.53 3.30 24.20
CA GLY A 336 -19.11 3.14 23.90
C GLY A 336 -18.77 2.67 22.47
N PHE A 337 -19.73 2.64 21.55
CA PHE A 337 -19.44 2.41 20.14
C PHE A 337 -19.11 3.76 19.46
N CYS A 338 -17.89 4.19 19.57
CA CYS A 338 -17.30 5.35 18.87
C CYS A 338 -15.77 5.29 19.01
N ASN A 339 -15.05 6.08 18.21
CA ASN A 339 -13.62 6.28 18.45
C ASN A 339 -13.36 7.19 19.67
N SER A 340 -12.11 7.31 20.08
CA SER A 340 -11.69 8.12 21.24
C SER A 340 -12.05 9.62 21.14
N GLN A 341 -12.32 10.11 19.93
CA GLN A 341 -12.80 11.49 19.71
C GLN A 341 -14.33 11.61 19.72
N GLY A 342 -15.06 10.51 19.91
CA GLY A 342 -16.52 10.47 19.89
C GLY A 342 -17.14 10.62 18.49
N ASN A 343 -16.35 10.40 17.43
CA ASN A 343 -16.81 10.54 16.04
C ASN A 343 -17.48 9.27 15.53
N ILE A 344 -18.54 9.44 14.73
CA ILE A 344 -19.25 8.39 13.98
C ILE A 344 -19.39 8.84 12.52
N ILE A 345 -19.19 7.89 11.58
CA ILE A 345 -19.35 8.10 10.14
C ILE A 345 -20.56 7.31 9.64
N PHE A 346 -21.42 7.95 8.86
CA PHE A 346 -22.47 7.32 8.07
C PHE A 346 -22.05 7.34 6.59
N SER A 347 -21.54 6.23 6.09
CA SER A 347 -21.11 6.08 4.69
C SER A 347 -22.29 5.62 3.83
N LEU A 348 -22.89 6.54 3.08
CA LEU A 348 -23.93 6.24 2.12
C LEU A 348 -23.29 5.69 0.84
N ASP A 349 -23.72 4.50 0.45
CA ASP A 349 -23.19 3.77 -0.72
C ASP A 349 -24.04 4.03 -1.98
N ALA A 350 -23.74 3.32 -3.06
CA ALA A 350 -24.43 3.41 -4.32
C ALA A 350 -25.95 3.19 -4.15
N GLY A 351 -26.77 4.03 -4.80
CA GLY A 351 -28.21 3.86 -4.80
C GLY A 351 -28.89 4.04 -3.44
N ASP A 352 -28.38 5.01 -2.64
CA ASP A 352 -28.91 5.32 -1.31
C ASP A 352 -30.39 5.77 -1.27
N GLY A 353 -31.01 5.95 -2.43
CA GLY A 353 -32.43 6.28 -2.57
C GLY A 353 -32.80 7.71 -2.16
N MET A 354 -31.84 8.59 -1.87
CA MET A 354 -32.07 9.95 -1.41
C MET A 354 -31.99 10.98 -2.55
N SER A 355 -32.88 11.96 -2.50
CA SER A 355 -32.77 13.21 -3.28
C SER A 355 -31.70 14.13 -2.65
N ASN A 356 -31.22 15.12 -3.43
CA ASN A 356 -30.28 16.14 -2.92
C ASN A 356 -30.81 16.90 -1.70
N VAL A 357 -32.14 17.10 -1.61
CA VAL A 357 -32.77 17.77 -0.45
C VAL A 357 -32.71 16.86 0.79
N GLU A 358 -32.95 15.57 0.60
CA GLU A 358 -32.86 14.57 1.68
C GLU A 358 -31.42 14.41 2.15
N HIS A 359 -30.42 14.38 1.25
CA HIS A 359 -28.99 14.41 1.63
C HIS A 359 -28.67 15.62 2.53
N LEU A 360 -29.08 16.84 2.13
CA LEU A 360 -28.84 18.04 2.94
C LEU A 360 -29.53 17.95 4.31
N ASN A 361 -30.77 17.46 4.35
CA ASN A 361 -31.50 17.28 5.61
C ASN A 361 -30.83 16.23 6.51
N PHE A 362 -30.41 15.09 5.96
CA PHE A 362 -29.73 14.03 6.69
C PHE A 362 -28.40 14.51 7.26
N ILE A 363 -27.56 15.18 6.44
CA ILE A 363 -26.28 15.75 6.89
C ILE A 363 -26.49 16.75 8.02
N ASN A 364 -27.50 17.62 7.92
CA ASN A 364 -27.80 18.60 8.97
C ASN A 364 -28.28 17.94 10.28
N GLN A 365 -28.98 16.81 10.20
CA GLN A 365 -29.37 16.04 11.38
C GLN A 365 -28.15 15.33 11.99
N CYS A 366 -27.34 14.63 11.19
CA CYS A 366 -26.11 13.97 11.62
C CYS A 366 -25.15 14.95 12.31
N LYS A 367 -24.97 16.13 11.73
CA LYS A 367 -24.10 17.18 12.29
C LYS A 367 -24.52 17.60 13.70
N LYS A 368 -25.84 17.66 14.02
CA LYS A 368 -26.34 17.97 15.37
C LYS A 368 -26.04 16.88 16.38
N LYS A 369 -25.75 15.66 15.92
CA LYS A 369 -25.45 14.46 16.71
C LYS A 369 -23.94 14.14 16.76
N ASN A 370 -23.09 15.05 16.29
CA ASN A 370 -21.64 14.81 16.11
C ASN A 370 -21.34 13.62 15.21
N GLN A 371 -22.15 13.43 14.16
CA GLN A 371 -21.99 12.39 13.18
C GLN A 371 -21.59 13.01 11.83
N MET A 372 -20.69 12.36 11.12
CA MET A 372 -20.24 12.74 9.77
C MET A 372 -20.90 11.86 8.72
N VAL A 373 -21.10 12.40 7.52
CA VAL A 373 -21.70 11.66 6.42
C VAL A 373 -20.71 11.53 5.27
N GLY A 374 -20.63 10.32 4.72
CA GLY A 374 -19.88 9.97 3.52
C GLY A 374 -20.81 9.68 2.32
N CYS A 375 -20.25 9.76 1.12
CA CYS A 375 -20.93 9.43 -0.14
C CYS A 375 -20.11 8.48 -1.00
N TYR A 376 -20.68 8.04 -2.11
CA TYR A 376 -20.12 7.07 -3.06
C TYR A 376 -19.75 7.73 -4.39
N SER A 377 -18.70 7.22 -5.04
CA SER A 377 -18.31 7.61 -6.40
C SER A 377 -17.52 6.51 -7.09
N THR A 378 -17.53 6.51 -8.43
CA THR A 378 -16.73 5.63 -9.29
C THR A 378 -15.91 6.50 -10.25
N PRO A 379 -14.69 6.93 -9.87
CA PRO A 379 -13.97 8.02 -10.54
C PRO A 379 -13.61 7.74 -12.00
N PHE A 380 -13.43 6.46 -12.36
CA PHE A 380 -12.99 6.06 -13.70
C PHE A 380 -13.96 5.12 -14.41
N SER A 381 -15.22 5.05 -13.96
CA SER A 381 -16.23 4.15 -14.53
C SER A 381 -17.39 4.92 -15.16
N MET A 382 -17.73 4.58 -16.39
CA MET A 382 -18.89 5.13 -17.12
C MET A 382 -19.99 4.07 -17.17
N TRP A 383 -21.03 4.24 -16.34
CA TRP A 383 -22.21 3.38 -16.26
C TRP A 383 -23.23 3.76 -17.30
N SER A 384 -23.05 3.31 -18.53
CA SER A 384 -23.90 3.70 -19.68
C SER A 384 -24.64 2.51 -20.34
N GLY A 385 -24.54 1.32 -19.73
CA GLY A 385 -24.99 0.07 -20.36
C GLY A 385 -24.05 -0.40 -21.47
N GLU A 386 -24.24 -1.63 -21.97
CA GLU A 386 -23.33 -2.29 -22.94
C GLU A 386 -23.29 -1.63 -24.33
N ASN A 387 -24.36 -0.94 -24.74
CA ASN A 387 -24.48 -0.34 -26.06
C ASN A 387 -24.88 1.14 -25.98
N PRO A 388 -24.01 2.03 -25.46
CA PRO A 388 -24.32 3.45 -25.38
C PRO A 388 -24.28 4.09 -26.75
N ASN A 389 -24.94 5.24 -26.90
CA ASN A 389 -24.68 6.09 -28.04
C ASN A 389 -23.31 6.77 -27.87
N TRP A 390 -22.33 6.33 -28.65
CA TRP A 390 -20.94 6.78 -28.57
C TRP A 390 -20.76 8.26 -28.94
N ASP A 391 -21.68 8.84 -29.74
CA ASP A 391 -21.63 10.22 -30.17
C ASP A 391 -22.24 11.21 -29.15
N ASP A 392 -22.77 10.70 -28.01
CA ASP A 392 -23.28 11.57 -26.95
C ASP A 392 -22.17 12.46 -26.39
N VAL A 393 -22.41 13.76 -26.43
CA VAL A 393 -21.47 14.76 -25.95
C VAL A 393 -21.53 14.86 -24.44
N LEU A 394 -20.41 14.59 -23.78
CA LEU A 394 -20.25 14.65 -22.33
C LEU A 394 -19.76 16.01 -21.83
N GLY A 395 -19.03 16.74 -22.67
CA GLY A 395 -18.47 18.06 -22.32
C GLY A 395 -17.92 18.79 -23.54
N THR A 396 -17.46 20.00 -23.29
CA THR A 396 -16.88 20.86 -24.34
C THR A 396 -15.62 21.52 -23.78
N ALA A 397 -14.51 21.42 -24.52
CA ALA A 397 -13.26 22.12 -24.22
C ALA A 397 -13.40 23.65 -24.38
N SER A 398 -12.42 24.38 -23.85
CA SER A 398 -12.40 25.84 -23.92
C SER A 398 -12.27 26.37 -25.36
N ASP A 399 -11.73 25.59 -26.28
CA ASP A 399 -11.61 25.88 -27.71
C ASP A 399 -12.88 25.51 -28.53
N GLY A 400 -13.92 24.97 -27.87
CA GLY A 400 -15.16 24.54 -28.48
C GLY A 400 -15.18 23.09 -28.96
N THR A 401 -14.10 22.33 -28.82
CA THR A 401 -14.05 20.89 -29.13
C THR A 401 -15.02 20.14 -28.22
N LYS A 402 -15.90 19.36 -28.83
CA LYS A 402 -16.86 18.51 -28.11
C LYS A 402 -16.21 17.18 -27.79
N TRP A 403 -16.32 16.75 -26.53
CA TRP A 403 -15.90 15.43 -26.07
C TRP A 403 -17.10 14.49 -26.01
N THR A 404 -17.03 13.44 -26.82
CA THR A 404 -18.05 12.38 -26.86
C THR A 404 -17.72 11.26 -25.86
N ARG A 405 -18.67 10.34 -25.64
CA ARG A 405 -18.40 9.12 -24.86
C ARG A 405 -17.21 8.35 -25.42
N TRP A 406 -17.11 8.26 -26.76
CA TRP A 406 -16.01 7.61 -27.45
C TRP A 406 -14.64 8.21 -27.11
N ASP A 407 -14.56 9.54 -27.01
CA ASP A 407 -13.30 10.23 -26.75
C ASP A 407 -12.78 9.97 -25.33
N VAL A 408 -13.70 9.81 -24.36
CA VAL A 408 -13.39 9.72 -22.92
C VAL A 408 -13.04 8.31 -22.48
N VAL A 409 -13.51 7.26 -23.17
CA VAL A 409 -13.26 5.87 -22.74
C VAL A 409 -11.90 5.37 -23.20
N LEU A 410 -11.27 4.54 -22.37
CA LEU A 410 -10.07 3.78 -22.70
C LEU A 410 -10.39 2.71 -23.74
N LYS A 411 -9.41 2.41 -24.61
CA LYS A 411 -9.53 1.39 -25.67
C LYS A 411 -8.34 0.46 -25.67
N ALA A 412 -8.61 -0.83 -25.92
CA ALA A 412 -7.61 -1.85 -26.13
C ALA A 412 -7.92 -2.58 -27.45
N ASN A 413 -6.93 -2.71 -28.36
CA ASN A 413 -7.13 -3.24 -29.72
C ASN A 413 -8.26 -2.50 -30.47
N GLY A 414 -8.35 -1.18 -30.28
CA GLY A 414 -9.35 -0.31 -30.90
C GLY A 414 -10.78 -0.43 -30.36
N LYS A 415 -11.00 -1.20 -29.29
CA LYS A 415 -12.32 -1.42 -28.69
C LYS A 415 -12.39 -0.79 -27.28
N PRO A 416 -13.52 -0.15 -26.91
CA PRO A 416 -13.71 0.33 -25.54
C PRO A 416 -13.54 -0.77 -24.50
N ILE A 417 -12.81 -0.46 -23.43
CA ILE A 417 -12.56 -1.40 -22.35
C ILE A 417 -13.79 -1.45 -21.45
N TRP A 418 -14.39 -2.63 -21.37
CA TRP A 418 -15.52 -2.95 -20.50
C TRP A 418 -15.03 -3.74 -19.29
N TYR A 419 -15.38 -3.28 -18.10
CA TYR A 419 -15.06 -3.95 -16.87
C TYR A 419 -16.24 -3.90 -15.90
N ASP A 420 -16.71 -5.06 -15.47
CA ASP A 420 -17.73 -5.26 -14.42
C ASP A 420 -18.94 -4.33 -14.50
N GLY A 421 -19.54 -4.20 -15.68
CA GLY A 421 -20.76 -3.40 -15.90
C GLY A 421 -20.53 -1.96 -16.35
N ALA A 422 -19.29 -1.49 -16.44
CA ALA A 422 -18.97 -0.12 -16.86
C ALA A 422 -17.87 -0.05 -17.93
N TYR A 423 -17.83 1.04 -18.69
CA TYR A 423 -16.69 1.38 -19.52
C TYR A 423 -15.63 2.16 -18.73
N CYS A 424 -14.36 1.79 -18.89
CA CYS A 424 -13.25 2.46 -18.22
C CYS A 424 -12.96 3.81 -18.88
N MET A 425 -12.86 4.87 -18.07
CA MET A 425 -12.56 6.23 -18.53
C MET A 425 -11.07 6.54 -18.43
N ASP A 426 -10.56 7.32 -19.38
CA ASP A 426 -9.18 7.79 -19.39
C ASP A 426 -8.91 8.78 -18.23
N PRO A 427 -8.02 8.44 -17.28
CA PRO A 427 -7.67 9.31 -16.16
C PRO A 427 -6.99 10.62 -16.57
N THR A 428 -6.35 10.62 -17.75
CA THR A 428 -5.66 11.84 -18.26
C THR A 428 -6.63 12.80 -18.94
N HIS A 429 -7.85 12.34 -19.27
CA HIS A 429 -8.82 13.13 -20.02
C HIS A 429 -9.36 14.31 -19.18
N PRO A 430 -9.40 15.55 -19.72
CA PRO A 430 -9.89 16.72 -19.00
C PRO A 430 -11.34 16.58 -18.49
N TYR A 431 -12.21 15.88 -19.25
CA TYR A 431 -13.56 15.59 -18.80
C TYR A 431 -13.56 14.75 -17.51
N THR A 432 -12.83 13.65 -17.47
CA THR A 432 -12.73 12.76 -16.30
C THR A 432 -12.27 13.52 -15.06
N LYS A 433 -11.21 14.32 -15.21
CA LYS A 433 -10.68 15.17 -14.13
C LYS A 433 -11.69 16.21 -13.66
N SER A 434 -12.32 16.93 -14.59
CA SER A 434 -13.28 18.00 -14.25
C SER A 434 -14.56 17.46 -13.65
N ALA A 435 -15.05 16.31 -14.11
CA ALA A 435 -16.22 15.63 -13.54
C ALA A 435 -15.98 15.29 -12.07
N MET A 436 -14.82 14.68 -11.73
CA MET A 436 -14.48 14.37 -10.34
C MET A 436 -14.25 15.61 -9.48
N ALA A 437 -13.58 16.64 -9.98
CA ALA A 437 -13.42 17.91 -9.26
C ALA A 437 -14.77 18.56 -8.94
N ASN A 438 -15.71 18.57 -9.90
CA ASN A 438 -17.06 19.08 -9.70
C ASN A 438 -17.83 18.24 -8.69
N PHE A 439 -17.74 16.92 -8.77
CA PHE A 439 -18.35 16.02 -7.80
C PHE A 439 -17.83 16.31 -6.39
N ILE A 440 -16.52 16.28 -6.16
CA ILE A 440 -15.91 16.52 -4.83
C ILE A 440 -16.35 17.87 -4.27
N ARG A 441 -16.28 18.94 -5.08
CA ARG A 441 -16.72 20.28 -4.69
C ARG A 441 -18.19 20.32 -4.29
N THR A 442 -19.06 19.65 -5.06
CA THR A 442 -20.50 19.61 -4.79
C THR A 442 -20.80 18.85 -3.51
N GLN A 443 -20.20 17.66 -3.33
CA GLN A 443 -20.41 16.86 -2.12
C GLN A 443 -19.88 17.60 -0.88
N TYR A 444 -18.73 18.24 -0.96
CA TYR A 444 -18.23 19.09 0.12
C TYR A 444 -19.19 20.24 0.46
N SER A 445 -19.78 20.88 -0.56
CA SER A 445 -20.73 21.97 -0.35
C SER A 445 -22.02 21.52 0.34
N TYR A 446 -22.43 20.25 0.18
CA TYR A 446 -23.53 19.65 0.94
C TYR A 446 -23.13 19.31 2.38
N GLY A 447 -21.83 19.11 2.66
CA GLY A 447 -21.29 18.82 3.99
C GLY A 447 -20.77 17.41 4.17
N PHE A 448 -20.69 16.62 3.11
CA PHE A 448 -20.01 15.32 3.15
C PHE A 448 -18.54 15.46 3.54
N LYS A 449 -18.00 14.48 4.26
CA LYS A 449 -16.63 14.44 4.78
C LYS A 449 -15.83 13.22 4.30
N TYR A 450 -16.49 12.23 3.76
CA TYR A 450 -15.93 10.95 3.37
C TYR A 450 -16.43 10.57 1.98
N ILE A 451 -15.59 10.04 1.11
CA ILE A 451 -15.99 9.52 -0.19
C ILE A 451 -15.44 8.08 -0.33
N LYS A 452 -16.35 7.12 -0.49
CA LYS A 452 -15.99 5.78 -0.97
C LYS A 452 -15.81 5.88 -2.49
N MET A 453 -14.61 5.66 -2.97
CA MET A 453 -14.27 5.60 -4.38
C MET A 453 -14.13 4.14 -4.80
N ASP A 454 -15.04 3.68 -5.61
CA ASP A 454 -15.12 2.29 -6.04
C ASP A 454 -14.71 2.11 -7.50
N PHE A 455 -14.40 0.86 -7.91
CA PHE A 455 -13.94 0.53 -9.27
C PHE A 455 -12.74 1.40 -9.72
N VAL A 456 -11.87 1.75 -8.77
CA VAL A 456 -10.72 2.61 -9.01
C VAL A 456 -9.72 1.96 -9.96
N ASN A 457 -9.68 0.62 -10.00
CA ASN A 457 -8.87 -0.18 -10.92
C ASN A 457 -9.20 0.05 -12.41
N CYS A 458 -10.41 0.58 -12.76
CA CYS A 458 -10.73 0.98 -14.14
C CYS A 458 -9.73 1.98 -14.70
N GLY A 459 -9.13 2.84 -13.87
CA GLY A 459 -8.16 3.85 -14.28
C GLY A 459 -6.74 3.34 -14.53
N ILE A 460 -6.42 2.09 -14.15
CA ILE A 460 -5.06 1.51 -14.27
C ILE A 460 -4.98 0.37 -15.29
N ILE A 461 -6.01 0.16 -16.09
CA ILE A 461 -6.00 -0.85 -17.16
C ILE A 461 -5.24 -0.28 -18.38
N GLN A 462 -4.35 -1.08 -18.96
CA GLN A 462 -3.54 -0.63 -20.11
C GLN A 462 -4.41 -0.41 -21.35
N ALA A 463 -4.26 0.78 -21.95
CA ALA A 463 -4.93 1.18 -23.17
C ALA A 463 -3.97 1.38 -24.34
N ASP A 464 -4.52 1.43 -25.57
CA ASP A 464 -3.77 1.67 -26.81
C ASP A 464 -3.10 3.06 -26.79
N SER A 465 -3.77 4.06 -26.20
CA SER A 465 -3.32 5.45 -26.06
C SER A 465 -4.12 6.17 -24.98
N TYR A 466 -3.63 7.32 -24.56
CA TYR A 466 -4.25 8.21 -23.60
C TYR A 466 -4.47 9.61 -24.20
N TYR A 467 -5.37 10.40 -23.64
CA TYR A 467 -5.61 11.79 -24.07
C TYR A 467 -4.31 12.62 -23.96
N ASN A 468 -3.54 12.43 -22.89
CA ASN A 468 -2.19 12.98 -22.79
C ASN A 468 -1.22 12.13 -23.63
N PRO A 469 -0.71 12.61 -24.78
CA PRO A 469 0.13 11.80 -25.68
C PRO A 469 1.53 11.48 -25.10
N GLU A 470 1.95 12.17 -24.05
CA GLU A 470 3.21 11.88 -23.34
C GLU A 470 3.10 10.67 -22.41
N VAL A 471 1.87 10.26 -22.08
CA VAL A 471 1.59 9.12 -21.23
C VAL A 471 1.43 7.87 -22.10
N THR A 472 2.23 6.84 -21.78
CA THR A 472 2.22 5.58 -22.53
C THR A 472 1.90 4.35 -21.68
N THR A 473 1.90 4.49 -20.34
CA THR A 473 1.63 3.39 -19.42
C THR A 473 0.38 3.67 -18.59
N ALA A 474 -0.34 2.61 -18.23
CA ALA A 474 -1.54 2.70 -17.41
C ALA A 474 -1.26 3.30 -16.03
N VAL A 475 -0.11 2.98 -15.45
CA VAL A 475 0.28 3.52 -14.13
C VAL A 475 0.50 5.02 -14.19
N ALA A 476 1.16 5.53 -15.26
CA ALA A 476 1.36 6.97 -15.43
C ALA A 476 0.02 7.69 -15.65
N ALA A 477 -0.89 7.11 -16.45
CA ALA A 477 -2.23 7.66 -16.65
C ALA A 477 -3.01 7.72 -15.33
N TYR A 478 -3.03 6.63 -14.59
CA TYR A 478 -3.68 6.53 -13.29
C TYR A 478 -3.12 7.55 -12.31
N SER A 479 -1.77 7.64 -12.20
CA SER A 479 -1.11 8.60 -11.31
C SER A 479 -1.47 10.04 -11.65
N GLU A 480 -1.50 10.41 -12.94
CA GLU A 480 -1.90 11.76 -13.38
C GLU A 480 -3.34 12.09 -12.96
N GLY A 481 -4.28 11.15 -13.16
CA GLY A 481 -5.67 11.32 -12.77
C GLY A 481 -5.85 11.39 -11.25
N MET A 482 -5.19 10.48 -10.52
CA MET A 482 -5.28 10.41 -9.06
C MET A 482 -4.59 11.58 -8.36
N ASP A 483 -3.46 12.06 -8.85
CA ASP A 483 -2.83 13.29 -8.37
C ASP A 483 -3.79 14.47 -8.44
N TYR A 484 -4.51 14.58 -9.54
CA TYR A 484 -5.51 15.63 -9.69
C TYR A 484 -6.66 15.49 -8.70
N ILE A 485 -7.22 14.27 -8.56
CA ILE A 485 -8.30 13.96 -7.61
C ILE A 485 -7.84 14.19 -6.17
N ARG A 486 -6.64 13.70 -5.80
CA ARG A 486 -6.11 13.86 -4.44
C ARG A 486 -5.96 15.32 -4.05
N ARG A 487 -5.42 16.17 -4.94
CA ARG A 487 -5.36 17.63 -4.69
C ARG A 487 -6.74 18.26 -4.46
N GLN A 488 -7.82 17.76 -5.12
CA GLN A 488 -9.17 18.23 -4.83
C GLN A 488 -9.66 17.76 -3.46
N MET A 489 -9.38 16.50 -3.09
CA MET A 489 -9.73 15.98 -1.77
C MET A 489 -9.02 16.73 -0.65
N ASP A 490 -7.71 16.99 -0.78
CA ASP A 490 -6.89 17.72 0.19
C ASP A 490 -7.39 19.15 0.41
N LYS A 491 -7.76 19.82 -0.68
CA LYS A 491 -8.32 21.19 -0.63
C LYS A 491 -9.51 21.29 0.34
N TYR A 492 -10.28 20.22 0.47
CA TYR A 492 -11.51 20.19 1.27
C TYR A 492 -11.36 19.33 2.55
N GLY A 493 -10.22 18.73 2.79
CA GLY A 493 -9.97 17.87 3.96
C GLY A 493 -10.92 16.66 4.02
N MET A 494 -11.23 16.06 2.85
CA MET A 494 -12.15 14.92 2.76
C MET A 494 -11.37 13.60 2.80
N PHE A 495 -11.97 12.59 3.43
CA PHE A 495 -11.45 11.22 3.48
C PHE A 495 -11.71 10.50 2.15
N ALA A 496 -10.70 9.85 1.61
CA ALA A 496 -10.81 8.96 0.46
C ALA A 496 -10.67 7.50 0.90
N ALA A 497 -11.73 6.71 0.72
CA ALA A 497 -11.73 5.26 0.91
C ALA A 497 -11.77 4.56 -0.45
N PHE A 498 -10.76 3.74 -0.75
CA PHE A 498 -10.68 3.02 -2.01
C PHE A 498 -11.27 1.62 -1.91
N SER A 499 -12.04 1.26 -2.91
CA SER A 499 -12.59 -0.08 -3.11
C SER A 499 -12.37 -0.51 -4.55
N ILE A 500 -12.20 -1.81 -4.79
CA ILE A 500 -11.78 -2.39 -6.09
C ILE A 500 -10.67 -1.54 -6.70
N ALA A 501 -9.56 -1.46 -5.97
CA ALA A 501 -8.44 -0.58 -6.27
C ALA A 501 -7.13 -1.35 -6.33
N PRO A 502 -6.17 -0.96 -7.19
CA PRO A 502 -4.82 -1.51 -7.13
C PRO A 502 -4.21 -1.26 -5.75
N LEU A 503 -3.29 -2.14 -5.33
CA LEU A 503 -2.56 -1.92 -4.07
C LEU A 503 -1.57 -0.76 -4.22
N PHE A 504 -0.95 -0.65 -5.37
CA PHE A 504 -0.02 0.41 -5.74
C PHE A 504 -0.45 1.10 -7.04
N PRO A 505 -0.24 2.42 -7.14
CA PRO A 505 0.28 3.35 -6.13
C PRO A 505 -0.75 3.65 -5.03
N TYR A 506 -0.30 3.74 -3.77
CA TYR A 506 -1.16 3.79 -2.57
C TYR A 506 -1.41 5.19 -2.00
N GLN A 507 -0.55 6.16 -2.29
CA GLN A 507 -0.49 7.49 -1.65
C GLN A 507 -1.72 8.39 -1.90
N TYR A 508 -2.71 7.91 -2.61
CA TYR A 508 -3.90 8.70 -2.99
C TYR A 508 -5.10 8.53 -2.07
N ALA A 509 -5.08 7.51 -1.19
CA ALA A 509 -6.20 7.18 -0.31
C ALA A 509 -5.82 7.24 1.16
N ASN A 510 -6.81 7.57 2.02
CA ASN A 510 -6.68 7.40 3.47
C ASN A 510 -6.89 5.94 3.88
N SER A 511 -7.81 5.24 3.21
CA SER A 511 -7.99 3.80 3.41
C SER A 511 -8.16 3.06 2.10
N ARG A 512 -7.86 1.76 2.13
CA ARG A 512 -8.14 0.85 1.04
C ARG A 512 -8.78 -0.41 1.59
N ARG A 513 -9.82 -0.89 0.91
CA ARG A 513 -10.47 -2.16 1.22
C ARG A 513 -9.51 -3.32 0.93
N ILE A 514 -9.37 -4.23 1.89
CA ILE A 514 -8.37 -5.31 1.84
C ILE A 514 -8.82 -6.51 1.00
N ALA A 515 -10.14 -6.76 0.93
CA ALA A 515 -10.76 -7.86 0.20
C ALA A 515 -11.95 -7.34 -0.62
N CYS A 516 -12.58 -8.20 -1.45
CA CYS A 516 -13.84 -7.87 -2.11
C CYS A 516 -15.00 -7.85 -1.10
N ASP A 517 -16.24 -7.64 -1.58
CA ASP A 517 -17.46 -7.56 -0.76
C ASP A 517 -17.57 -8.74 0.21
N THR A 518 -17.85 -8.43 1.47
CA THR A 518 -17.82 -9.39 2.57
C THR A 518 -19.05 -9.28 3.44
N TRP A 519 -19.79 -10.39 3.60
CA TRP A 519 -20.96 -10.49 4.47
C TRP A 519 -20.64 -11.19 5.80
N GLY A 520 -21.68 -11.61 6.54
CA GLY A 520 -21.53 -11.96 7.95
C GLY A 520 -21.16 -13.41 8.26
N SER A 521 -21.16 -14.36 7.30
CA SER A 521 -20.85 -15.75 7.61
C SER A 521 -19.39 -15.95 8.00
N ILE A 522 -19.10 -17.07 8.68
CA ILE A 522 -17.71 -17.35 9.09
C ILE A 522 -16.78 -17.56 7.89
N GLU A 523 -17.31 -18.10 6.78
CA GLU A 523 -16.55 -18.27 5.54
C GLU A 523 -16.18 -16.90 4.91
N GLN A 524 -17.09 -15.92 5.02
CA GLN A 524 -16.86 -14.57 4.58
C GLN A 524 -15.85 -13.83 5.51
N THR A 525 -15.93 -14.10 6.81
CA THR A 525 -14.93 -13.63 7.78
C THR A 525 -13.56 -14.21 7.46
N GLU A 526 -13.45 -15.51 7.17
CA GLU A 526 -12.19 -16.14 6.74
C GLU A 526 -11.66 -15.53 5.44
N PHE A 527 -12.54 -15.26 4.47
CA PHE A 527 -12.17 -14.58 3.22
C PHE A 527 -11.54 -13.20 3.49
N SER A 528 -12.16 -12.37 4.31
CA SER A 528 -11.61 -11.07 4.70
C SER A 528 -10.28 -11.21 5.48
N MET A 529 -10.21 -12.18 6.41
CA MET A 529 -9.00 -12.43 7.20
C MET A 529 -7.83 -13.00 6.38
N ASN A 530 -8.07 -13.61 5.21
CA ASN A 530 -7.00 -13.97 4.27
C ASN A 530 -6.15 -12.75 3.90
N ALA A 531 -6.80 -11.60 3.64
CA ALA A 531 -6.10 -10.38 3.28
C ALA A 531 -5.18 -9.86 4.40
N ILE A 532 -5.59 -10.01 5.67
CA ILE A 532 -4.75 -9.68 6.83
C ILE A 532 -3.63 -10.71 7.00
N SER A 533 -3.89 -11.99 6.70
CA SER A 533 -2.88 -13.05 6.80
C SER A 533 -1.65 -12.84 5.90
N GLY A 534 -1.81 -12.18 4.76
CA GLY A 534 -0.73 -11.88 3.81
C GLY A 534 -0.43 -10.38 3.65
N GLY A 535 -1.34 -9.51 4.09
CA GLY A 535 -1.31 -8.08 3.79
C GLY A 535 -1.45 -7.15 5.00
N TRP A 536 -1.25 -7.60 6.25
CA TRP A 536 -1.30 -6.73 7.45
C TRP A 536 -0.41 -5.50 7.33
N TRP A 537 0.76 -5.63 6.71
CA TRP A 537 1.78 -4.60 6.50
C TRP A 537 1.28 -3.41 5.67
N THR A 538 0.17 -3.55 4.96
CA THR A 538 -0.43 -2.46 4.17
C THR A 538 -1.01 -1.35 5.03
N ASP A 539 -1.21 -1.55 6.34
CA ASP A 539 -1.57 -0.49 7.28
C ASP A 539 -0.47 0.57 7.46
N ARG A 540 0.74 0.28 6.98
CA ARG A 540 1.85 1.25 6.90
C ARG A 540 1.78 2.09 5.62
N LEU A 541 1.09 1.60 4.57
CA LEU A 541 0.89 2.28 3.29
C LEU A 541 -0.37 3.16 3.27
N PHE A 542 -1.40 2.76 4.00
CA PHE A 542 -2.64 3.51 4.17
C PHE A 542 -2.77 3.96 5.62
N GLN A 543 -3.51 5.03 5.86
CA GLN A 543 -3.82 5.46 7.23
C GLN A 543 -4.66 4.40 7.96
N TYR A 544 -5.55 3.71 7.22
CA TYR A 544 -6.35 2.59 7.72
C TYR A 544 -6.54 1.52 6.64
N ASN A 545 -6.53 0.25 7.05
CA ASN A 545 -7.05 -0.83 6.25
C ASN A 545 -8.57 -0.97 6.47
N ASP A 546 -9.31 -1.24 5.40
CA ASP A 546 -10.77 -1.34 5.41
C ASP A 546 -11.19 -2.82 5.26
N PRO A 547 -11.82 -3.43 6.28
CA PRO A 547 -12.31 -4.82 6.23
C PRO A 547 -13.60 -5.00 5.43
N ASP A 548 -14.05 -3.95 4.73
CA ASP A 548 -15.38 -3.82 4.15
C ASP A 548 -16.49 -3.64 5.20
N HIS A 549 -17.72 -3.48 4.74
CA HIS A 549 -18.89 -3.35 5.61
C HIS A 549 -19.04 -4.55 6.56
N LEU A 550 -19.13 -4.29 7.86
CA LEU A 550 -19.26 -5.32 8.89
C LEU A 550 -20.73 -5.73 9.02
N VAL A 551 -21.16 -6.73 8.24
CA VAL A 551 -22.47 -7.37 8.42
C VAL A 551 -22.33 -8.43 9.51
N LEU A 552 -23.09 -8.32 10.60
CA LEU A 552 -22.99 -9.21 11.73
C LEU A 552 -24.07 -10.32 11.68
N VAL A 553 -25.33 -9.93 11.53
CA VAL A 553 -26.48 -10.82 11.83
C VAL A 553 -26.78 -11.84 10.74
N GLY A 554 -26.28 -11.68 9.54
CA GLY A 554 -26.65 -12.57 8.45
C GLY A 554 -25.72 -12.55 7.25
N ASN A 555 -26.13 -13.30 6.25
CA ASN A 555 -25.49 -13.35 4.96
C ASN A 555 -26.53 -12.97 3.91
N LYS A 556 -26.34 -11.82 3.30
CA LYS A 556 -27.14 -11.15 2.27
C LYS A 556 -28.68 -11.17 2.46
N ASP A 557 -29.32 -12.32 2.53
CA ASP A 557 -30.78 -12.50 2.61
C ASP A 557 -31.24 -13.38 3.79
N GLN A 558 -30.34 -13.76 4.72
CA GLN A 558 -30.63 -14.74 5.77
C GLN A 558 -30.11 -14.32 7.15
N LEU A 559 -30.98 -14.34 8.15
CA LEU A 559 -30.65 -14.10 9.57
C LEU A 559 -30.22 -15.41 10.27
N ASN A 560 -29.06 -15.94 9.94
CA ASN A 560 -28.65 -17.25 10.39
C ASN A 560 -27.29 -17.32 11.10
N ASN A 561 -26.60 -16.20 11.28
CA ASN A 561 -25.34 -16.20 11.97
C ASN A 561 -25.51 -16.41 13.48
N THR A 562 -24.62 -17.20 14.06
CA THR A 562 -24.50 -17.38 15.52
C THR A 562 -23.83 -16.17 16.17
N ILE A 563 -23.95 -16.04 17.50
CA ILE A 563 -23.21 -15.00 18.25
C ILE A 563 -21.69 -15.17 18.10
N GLY A 564 -21.19 -16.40 17.93
CA GLY A 564 -19.79 -16.67 17.62
C GLY A 564 -19.36 -16.04 16.29
N GLU A 565 -20.13 -16.29 15.22
CA GLU A 565 -19.89 -15.69 13.91
C GLU A 565 -19.97 -14.15 13.95
N ASN A 566 -20.93 -13.59 14.72
CA ASN A 566 -21.03 -12.14 14.90
C ASN A 566 -19.79 -11.56 15.60
N ARG A 567 -19.30 -12.23 16.67
CA ARG A 567 -18.04 -11.82 17.34
C ARG A 567 -16.85 -11.92 16.40
N ALA A 568 -16.75 -13.00 15.63
CA ALA A 568 -15.65 -13.19 14.68
C ALA A 568 -15.63 -12.07 13.61
N ARG A 569 -16.80 -11.75 13.03
CA ARG A 569 -16.90 -10.67 12.03
C ARG A 569 -16.59 -9.29 12.64
N TYR A 570 -17.07 -9.02 13.85
CA TYR A 570 -16.78 -7.76 14.55
C TYR A 570 -15.29 -7.63 14.90
N THR A 571 -14.69 -8.72 15.39
CA THR A 571 -13.25 -8.74 15.70
C THR A 571 -12.40 -8.61 14.42
N ASN A 572 -12.86 -9.16 13.29
CA ASN A 572 -12.19 -8.94 12.00
C ASN A 572 -12.05 -7.42 11.70
N GLY A 573 -13.10 -6.63 11.90
CA GLY A 573 -13.00 -5.17 11.81
C GLY A 573 -11.95 -4.59 12.75
N ALA A 574 -12.02 -4.97 14.01
CA ALA A 574 -11.15 -4.45 15.08
C ALA A 574 -9.65 -4.76 14.88
N VAL A 575 -9.33 -5.93 14.28
CA VAL A 575 -7.93 -6.31 13.98
C VAL A 575 -7.46 -5.90 12.58
N THR A 576 -8.34 -5.28 11.80
CA THR A 576 -8.02 -4.80 10.44
C THR A 576 -7.74 -3.29 10.43
N GLY A 577 -8.64 -2.46 11.00
CA GLY A 577 -8.38 -1.02 11.09
C GLY A 577 -9.59 -0.09 11.01
N MET A 578 -10.78 -0.55 10.59
CA MET A 578 -11.99 0.28 10.50
C MET A 578 -13.22 -0.48 11.01
N MET A 579 -14.22 0.26 11.55
CA MET A 579 -15.40 -0.30 12.21
C MET A 579 -16.69 0.27 11.63
N LEU A 580 -16.93 0.05 10.32
CA LEU A 580 -18.18 0.45 9.66
C LEU A 580 -19.15 -0.73 9.63
N VAL A 581 -20.11 -0.78 10.56
CA VAL A 581 -21.14 -1.83 10.65
C VAL A 581 -22.23 -1.56 9.61
N ALA A 582 -22.79 -2.60 9.00
CA ALA A 582 -23.74 -2.45 7.90
C ALA A 582 -25.04 -3.23 8.09
N ASP A 583 -25.39 -3.54 9.35
CA ASP A 583 -26.66 -4.14 9.69
C ASP A 583 -27.79 -3.12 9.62
N ASN A 584 -29.01 -3.59 9.39
CA ASN A 584 -30.21 -2.77 9.44
C ASN A 584 -30.69 -2.61 10.91
N PHE A 585 -30.62 -1.40 11.44
CA PHE A 585 -31.13 -1.06 12.78
C PHE A 585 -32.47 -0.30 12.75
N SER A 586 -33.04 -0.05 11.57
CA SER A 586 -34.35 0.62 11.45
C SER A 586 -35.49 -0.34 11.65
N LEU A 587 -36.37 -0.04 12.58
CA LEU A 587 -37.61 -0.80 12.84
C LEU A 587 -38.66 -0.61 11.72
N ASN A 588 -38.45 0.35 10.81
CA ASN A 588 -39.24 0.51 9.58
C ASN A 588 -38.81 -0.53 8.51
N ASP A 589 -38.48 -1.73 8.96
CA ASP A 589 -38.01 -2.81 8.10
C ASP A 589 -39.10 -3.21 7.10
N ARG A 590 -38.91 -2.82 5.83
CA ARG A 590 -39.81 -3.17 4.73
C ARG A 590 -39.59 -4.57 4.20
N SER A 591 -38.49 -5.24 4.62
CA SER A 591 -38.18 -6.62 4.22
C SER A 591 -39.13 -7.64 4.89
N GLY A 592 -39.70 -7.30 6.03
CA GLY A 592 -40.55 -8.19 6.84
C GLY A 592 -39.81 -9.38 7.44
N GLN A 593 -38.49 -9.32 7.53
CA GLN A 593 -37.62 -10.43 7.97
C GLN A 593 -37.09 -10.28 9.42
N GLY A 594 -37.45 -9.23 10.13
CA GLY A 594 -37.00 -9.00 11.52
C GLY A 594 -35.50 -8.67 11.65
N TRP A 595 -34.93 -8.06 10.66
CA TRP A 595 -33.49 -7.70 10.66
C TRP A 595 -33.14 -6.73 11.79
N ALA A 596 -33.99 -5.69 12.00
CA ALA A 596 -33.68 -4.64 12.94
C ALA A 596 -33.67 -5.14 14.40
N GLU A 597 -34.67 -5.96 14.78
CA GLU A 597 -34.72 -6.58 16.12
C GLU A 597 -33.47 -7.42 16.36
N ARG A 598 -33.11 -8.28 15.41
CA ARG A 598 -31.92 -9.13 15.54
C ARG A 598 -30.64 -8.32 15.56
N SER A 599 -30.51 -7.28 14.72
CA SER A 599 -29.36 -6.38 14.71
C SER A 599 -29.19 -5.66 16.05
N ARG A 600 -30.28 -5.14 16.60
CA ARG A 600 -30.26 -4.47 17.93
C ARG A 600 -29.92 -5.45 19.05
N GLU A 601 -30.40 -6.68 19.01
CA GLU A 601 -30.02 -7.73 19.96
C GLU A 601 -28.52 -8.04 19.88
N VAL A 602 -28.00 -8.30 18.70
CA VAL A 602 -26.58 -8.57 18.47
C VAL A 602 -25.71 -7.39 18.87
N ALA A 603 -26.12 -6.16 18.56
CA ALA A 603 -25.40 -4.96 18.94
C ALA A 603 -25.19 -4.86 20.45
N GLN A 604 -26.20 -5.20 21.26
CA GLN A 604 -26.07 -5.20 22.73
C GLN A 604 -25.02 -6.21 23.24
N ILE A 605 -24.82 -7.32 22.51
CA ILE A 605 -23.89 -8.38 22.91
C ILE A 605 -22.47 -8.11 22.36
N VAL A 606 -22.36 -7.58 21.14
CA VAL A 606 -21.10 -7.54 20.38
C VAL A 606 -20.53 -6.14 20.29
N MET A 607 -21.34 -5.13 19.89
CA MET A 607 -20.85 -3.78 19.59
C MET A 607 -20.56 -2.95 20.86
N LEU A 608 -21.09 -3.37 22.03
CA LEU A 608 -20.90 -2.65 23.29
C LEU A 608 -19.75 -3.19 24.14
N ASN A 609 -18.91 -4.07 23.61
CA ASN A 609 -17.70 -4.53 24.28
C ASN A 609 -16.63 -3.42 24.24
N LYS A 610 -16.43 -2.74 25.37
CA LYS A 610 -15.53 -1.59 25.47
C LYS A 610 -14.06 -1.94 25.23
N ASP A 611 -13.62 -3.11 25.67
CA ASP A 611 -12.22 -3.54 25.50
C ASP A 611 -11.91 -3.83 24.02
N ILE A 612 -12.85 -4.42 23.28
CA ILE A 612 -12.72 -4.63 21.84
C ILE A 612 -12.78 -3.28 21.08
N ASN A 613 -13.65 -2.34 21.51
CA ASN A 613 -13.74 -1.02 20.88
C ASN A 613 -12.47 -0.18 21.14
N GLU A 614 -11.89 -0.25 22.36
CA GLU A 614 -10.60 0.38 22.68
C GLU A 614 -9.46 -0.19 21.80
N MET A 615 -9.44 -1.50 21.62
CA MET A 615 -8.50 -2.15 20.71
C MET A 615 -8.70 -1.70 19.25
N ALA A 616 -9.95 -1.65 18.79
CA ALA A 616 -10.29 -1.22 17.43
C ALA A 616 -9.94 0.26 17.17
N ASP A 617 -10.03 1.13 18.19
CA ASP A 617 -9.70 2.56 18.06
C ASP A 617 -8.22 2.82 17.75
N MET A 618 -7.34 1.84 17.96
CA MET A 618 -5.95 1.94 17.49
C MET A 618 -5.84 2.05 15.96
N GLY A 619 -6.83 1.53 15.21
CA GLY A 619 -6.87 1.58 13.75
C GLY A 619 -5.73 0.80 13.08
N ARG A 620 -5.24 -0.29 13.71
CA ARG A 620 -4.07 -1.04 13.27
C ARG A 620 -4.41 -2.45 12.83
N SER A 621 -3.67 -2.92 11.83
CA SER A 621 -3.77 -4.32 11.39
C SER A 621 -2.87 -5.23 12.21
N PHE A 622 -3.44 -6.37 12.64
CA PHE A 622 -2.69 -7.38 13.38
C PHE A 622 -1.90 -8.27 12.43
N ARG A 623 -0.63 -8.52 12.74
CA ARG A 623 0.20 -9.45 11.97
C ARG A 623 -0.09 -10.90 12.35
N PRO A 624 0.05 -11.88 11.43
CA PRO A 624 -0.10 -13.29 11.76
C PRO A 624 1.01 -13.76 12.70
N VAL A 625 0.69 -14.60 13.70
CA VAL A 625 1.67 -15.15 14.64
C VAL A 625 2.61 -16.13 13.92
N TYR A 626 2.06 -17.07 13.14
CA TYR A 626 2.87 -18.08 12.46
C TYR A 626 3.28 -17.68 11.05
N GLY A 627 2.35 -17.19 10.24
CA GLY A 627 2.61 -16.74 8.88
C GLY A 627 2.83 -17.84 7.83
N TYR A 628 2.58 -19.13 8.17
CA TYR A 628 2.87 -20.23 7.25
C TYR A 628 1.81 -21.33 7.18
N LYS A 629 0.65 -21.15 7.82
CA LYS A 629 -0.35 -22.22 7.88
C LYS A 629 -0.85 -22.60 6.49
N GLU A 630 -0.85 -23.91 6.21
CA GLU A 630 -1.51 -24.49 5.06
C GLU A 630 -2.96 -24.84 5.40
N TYR A 631 -3.88 -24.46 4.53
CA TYR A 631 -5.29 -24.75 4.68
C TYR A 631 -5.67 -25.89 3.74
N ASN A 632 -5.70 -27.14 4.22
CA ASN A 632 -6.25 -28.31 3.52
C ASN A 632 -5.95 -28.34 2.00
N GLY A 633 -4.76 -27.98 1.57
CA GLY A 633 -4.38 -27.81 0.18
C GLY A 633 -4.87 -26.51 -0.47
N ASN A 634 -5.51 -25.60 0.26
CA ASN A 634 -5.93 -24.29 -0.22
C ASN A 634 -4.97 -23.20 0.28
N ALA A 635 -4.11 -22.72 -0.61
CA ALA A 635 -3.15 -21.66 -0.32
C ALA A 635 -3.83 -20.32 0.06
N ASP A 636 -5.12 -20.19 -0.20
CA ASP A 636 -5.90 -18.96 -0.05
C ASP A 636 -6.62 -18.85 1.30
N GLY A 637 -6.41 -19.76 2.24
CA GLY A 637 -7.03 -19.71 3.57
C GLY A 637 -6.46 -18.60 4.45
N ALA A 638 -7.18 -18.27 5.54
CA ALA A 638 -6.74 -17.30 6.53
C ALA A 638 -5.95 -17.97 7.67
N GLU A 639 -5.03 -17.24 8.30
CA GLU A 639 -4.43 -17.64 9.57
C GLU A 639 -5.50 -17.68 10.68
N ASN A 640 -5.24 -18.47 11.74
CA ASN A 640 -6.09 -18.43 12.92
C ASN A 640 -5.56 -17.47 14.00
N PHE A 641 -4.26 -17.16 13.99
CA PHE A 641 -3.57 -16.50 15.09
C PHE A 641 -2.96 -15.19 14.62
N PHE A 642 -3.38 -14.10 15.26
CA PHE A 642 -2.90 -12.76 14.94
C PHE A 642 -2.45 -12.04 16.20
N MET A 643 -1.49 -11.14 16.09
CA MET A 643 -0.97 -10.38 17.21
C MET A 643 -0.71 -8.92 16.82
N PHE A 644 -0.83 -8.06 17.82
CA PHE A 644 -0.40 -6.65 17.74
C PHE A 644 0.23 -6.25 19.06
N ASP A 645 1.40 -5.65 18.99
CA ASP A 645 2.18 -5.23 20.15
C ASP A 645 2.32 -3.71 20.19
N ASN A 646 2.16 -3.12 21.38
CA ASN A 646 2.45 -1.72 21.67
C ASN A 646 3.06 -1.58 23.08
N ASP A 647 3.42 -0.36 23.49
CA ASP A 647 4.08 -0.09 24.77
C ASP A 647 3.33 -0.61 26.00
N LYS A 648 2.00 -0.67 25.94
CA LYS A 648 1.13 -1.02 27.08
C LYS A 648 0.65 -2.45 27.06
N TYR A 649 0.37 -2.97 25.85
CA TYR A 649 -0.33 -4.23 25.68
C TYR A 649 0.24 -5.03 24.52
N LEU A 650 0.26 -6.35 24.68
CA LEU A 650 0.27 -7.29 23.55
C LEU A 650 -1.14 -7.88 23.42
N TYR A 651 -1.70 -7.81 22.23
CA TYR A 651 -2.97 -8.42 21.88
C TYR A 651 -2.74 -9.68 21.04
N VAL A 652 -3.51 -10.74 21.33
CA VAL A 652 -3.50 -11.98 20.54
C VAL A 652 -4.94 -12.34 20.21
N ALA A 653 -5.30 -12.35 18.93
CA ALA A 653 -6.61 -12.77 18.44
C ALA A 653 -6.51 -14.18 17.86
N VAL A 654 -7.40 -15.08 18.30
CA VAL A 654 -7.48 -16.48 17.83
C VAL A 654 -8.85 -16.70 17.19
N PHE A 655 -8.87 -16.86 15.87
CA PHE A 655 -10.08 -17.14 15.10
C PHE A 655 -10.25 -18.65 14.87
N ASN A 656 -11.47 -19.13 15.01
CA ASN A 656 -11.86 -20.48 14.65
C ASN A 656 -12.89 -20.46 13.53
N TYR A 657 -12.47 -20.81 12.32
CA TYR A 657 -13.35 -20.85 11.14
C TYR A 657 -14.06 -22.21 10.98
N GLN A 658 -13.79 -23.17 11.86
CA GLN A 658 -14.25 -24.55 11.74
C GLN A 658 -15.48 -24.84 12.59
N LYS A 659 -16.13 -26.01 12.32
CA LYS A 659 -17.32 -26.48 13.02
C LYS A 659 -17.03 -27.23 14.32
N ASN A 660 -15.77 -27.29 14.75
CA ASN A 660 -15.35 -27.91 15.99
C ASN A 660 -14.56 -26.92 16.81
N GLU A 661 -14.50 -27.11 18.13
CA GLU A 661 -13.65 -26.32 18.99
C GLU A 661 -12.19 -26.36 18.55
N LEU A 662 -11.53 -25.23 18.58
CA LEU A 662 -10.09 -25.07 18.36
C LEU A 662 -9.43 -24.76 19.68
N SER A 663 -8.66 -25.70 20.24
CA SER A 663 -7.98 -25.54 21.52
C SER A 663 -6.51 -25.96 21.46
N GLY A 664 -5.68 -25.38 22.33
CA GLY A 664 -4.24 -25.65 22.37
C GLY A 664 -3.47 -24.61 23.20
N ASN A 665 -2.17 -24.53 22.89
CA ASN A 665 -1.27 -23.58 23.57
C ASN A 665 -0.38 -22.89 22.54
N ILE A 666 -0.17 -21.58 22.73
CA ILE A 666 0.77 -20.77 21.95
C ILE A 666 2.00 -20.52 22.84
N PRO A 667 3.20 -20.98 22.46
CA PRO A 667 4.43 -20.64 23.17
C PRO A 667 4.69 -19.14 23.22
N LEU A 668 5.14 -18.61 24.36
CA LEU A 668 5.36 -17.16 24.53
C LEU A 668 6.48 -16.62 23.65
N ASP A 669 7.45 -17.44 23.28
CA ASP A 669 8.53 -17.09 22.34
C ASP A 669 7.98 -16.78 20.92
N LEU A 670 6.89 -17.43 20.50
CA LEU A 670 6.21 -17.12 19.25
C LEU A 670 5.44 -15.79 19.30
N LEU A 671 5.17 -15.29 20.50
CA LEU A 671 4.52 -13.99 20.74
C LEU A 671 5.55 -12.89 21.06
N ASP A 672 6.82 -13.19 20.95
CA ASP A 672 7.94 -12.28 21.23
C ASP A 672 7.86 -11.64 22.66
N ILE A 673 7.34 -12.39 23.67
CA ILE A 673 7.16 -11.92 25.05
C ILE A 673 7.67 -12.94 26.07
N SER A 674 8.35 -12.48 27.11
CA SER A 674 8.77 -13.33 28.24
C SER A 674 7.75 -13.33 29.37
N SER A 675 7.78 -14.35 30.25
CA SER A 675 6.81 -14.53 31.35
C SER A 675 6.86 -13.42 32.41
N ASP A 676 7.96 -12.69 32.53
CA ASP A 676 8.15 -11.55 33.43
C ASP A 676 7.76 -10.20 32.81
N ALA A 677 7.49 -10.17 31.52
CA ALA A 677 7.18 -8.94 30.78
C ALA A 677 5.72 -8.50 30.90
N PHE A 678 4.86 -9.27 31.54
CA PHE A 678 3.45 -8.91 31.73
C PHE A 678 2.95 -9.23 33.15
N SER A 679 1.93 -8.52 33.60
CA SER A 679 1.33 -8.66 34.93
C SER A 679 -0.03 -9.37 34.95
N GLU A 680 -0.74 -9.35 33.82
CA GLU A 680 -2.11 -9.88 33.68
C GLU A 680 -2.35 -10.29 32.24
N VAL A 681 -3.08 -11.39 32.04
CA VAL A 681 -3.64 -11.74 30.73
C VAL A 681 -5.16 -11.87 30.88
N ARG A 682 -5.91 -11.20 30.01
CA ARG A 682 -7.37 -11.16 30.03
C ARG A 682 -7.93 -11.53 28.64
N GLU A 683 -8.91 -12.44 28.63
CA GLU A 683 -9.73 -12.67 27.45
C GLU A 683 -10.83 -11.62 27.36
N LEU A 684 -10.89 -10.87 26.26
CA LEU A 684 -11.69 -9.64 26.17
C LEU A 684 -13.18 -9.89 25.88
N TRP A 685 -13.56 -11.04 25.35
CA TRP A 685 -14.97 -11.37 25.10
C TRP A 685 -15.69 -11.91 26.33
N THR A 686 -14.99 -12.72 27.15
CA THR A 686 -15.56 -13.29 28.38
C THR A 686 -15.17 -12.51 29.64
N ASN A 687 -14.20 -11.61 29.54
CA ASN A 687 -13.59 -10.86 30.64
C ASN A 687 -12.86 -11.75 31.68
N GLU A 688 -12.49 -12.98 31.28
CA GLU A 688 -11.80 -13.92 32.16
C GLU A 688 -10.31 -13.63 32.26
N LEU A 689 -9.76 -13.82 33.48
CA LEU A 689 -8.31 -13.81 33.69
C LEU A 689 -7.73 -15.17 33.31
N ILE A 690 -6.72 -15.15 32.45
CA ILE A 690 -6.07 -16.34 31.95
C ILE A 690 -4.73 -16.56 32.66
N LYS A 691 -4.53 -17.74 33.22
CA LYS A 691 -3.23 -18.15 33.79
C LYS A 691 -2.32 -18.58 32.64
N VAL A 692 -1.20 -17.88 32.51
CA VAL A 692 -0.17 -18.16 31.51
C VAL A 692 1.09 -18.65 32.23
N ASP A 693 1.61 -19.81 31.79
CA ASP A 693 2.82 -20.42 32.34
C ASP A 693 3.66 -20.96 31.16
N GLY A 694 4.54 -20.10 30.62
CA GLY A 694 5.36 -20.41 29.44
C GLY A 694 4.58 -20.52 28.12
N ASN A 695 3.26 -20.67 28.16
CA ASN A 695 2.38 -20.78 27.04
C ASN A 695 1.06 -20.06 27.30
N LEU A 696 0.48 -19.45 26.28
CA LEU A 696 -0.89 -18.94 26.29
C LEU A 696 -1.87 -20.10 25.95
N PRO A 697 -2.65 -20.61 26.92
CA PRO A 697 -3.70 -21.59 26.62
C PRO A 697 -4.86 -20.91 25.90
N TYR A 698 -5.45 -21.58 24.91
CA TYR A 698 -6.63 -21.07 24.23
C TYR A 698 -7.65 -22.19 23.98
N SER A 699 -8.93 -21.83 24.03
CA SER A 699 -10.07 -22.64 23.62
C SER A 699 -11.09 -21.71 22.97
N VAL A 700 -11.31 -21.92 21.67
CA VAL A 700 -12.23 -21.13 20.84
C VAL A 700 -13.35 -22.04 20.35
N PRO A 701 -14.62 -21.77 20.72
CA PRO A 701 -15.75 -22.53 20.21
C PRO A 701 -15.80 -22.58 18.68
N GLU A 702 -16.64 -23.45 18.12
CA GLU A 702 -16.89 -23.50 16.68
C GLU A 702 -17.33 -22.14 16.17
N LYS A 703 -16.79 -21.74 15.00
CA LYS A 703 -17.15 -20.50 14.29
C LYS A 703 -17.15 -19.25 15.19
N ASP A 704 -16.09 -19.04 15.95
CA ASP A 704 -15.96 -17.97 16.96
C ASP A 704 -14.57 -17.38 17.00
N VAL A 705 -14.32 -16.46 17.92
CA VAL A 705 -13.03 -15.81 18.15
C VAL A 705 -12.79 -15.63 19.66
N ARG A 706 -11.52 -15.61 20.07
CA ARG A 706 -11.06 -15.13 21.38
C ARG A 706 -9.98 -14.09 21.17
N VAL A 707 -9.95 -13.10 22.06
CA VAL A 707 -8.96 -12.02 22.06
C VAL A 707 -8.33 -11.91 23.43
N TYR A 708 -7.04 -12.14 23.50
CA TYR A 708 -6.26 -12.07 24.73
C TYR A 708 -5.45 -10.78 24.78
N ARG A 709 -5.52 -10.06 25.89
CA ARG A 709 -4.73 -8.85 26.15
C ARG A 709 -3.74 -9.12 27.28
N PHE A 710 -2.46 -9.06 26.98
CA PHE A 710 -1.37 -9.07 27.95
C PHE A 710 -1.12 -7.63 28.40
N LYS A 711 -1.21 -7.36 29.70
CA LYS A 711 -0.86 -6.08 30.27
C LYS A 711 0.62 -6.08 30.62
N LYS A 712 1.42 -5.34 29.86
CA LYS A 712 2.87 -5.28 30.03
C LYS A 712 3.24 -4.68 31.39
N THR A 713 4.26 -5.23 32.05
CA THR A 713 4.90 -4.63 33.24
C THR A 713 5.80 -3.50 32.73
N GLY A 714 5.54 -2.27 33.10
CA GLY A 714 6.31 -1.10 32.65
C GLY A 714 7.80 -1.27 32.87
N GLY A 715 8.59 -1.17 31.84
CA GLY A 715 10.03 -0.94 31.83
C GLY A 715 10.91 -2.14 32.09
N SER A 716 10.91 -3.17 31.22
CA SER A 716 12.09 -3.99 30.99
C SER A 716 12.29 -4.14 29.48
N GLY A 717 13.42 -3.65 29.02
CA GLY A 717 13.84 -3.58 27.66
C GLY A 717 13.86 -4.91 26.92
N VAL A 718 12.79 -5.20 26.21
CA VAL A 718 12.94 -5.44 24.81
C VAL A 718 13.12 -4.02 24.24
N LYS A 719 14.31 -3.71 23.74
CA LYS A 719 14.45 -2.62 22.80
C LYS A 719 13.34 -2.85 21.79
N ASP A 720 12.29 -2.01 21.82
CA ASP A 720 11.53 -1.79 20.65
C ASP A 720 12.56 -1.54 19.57
N MET A 721 12.72 -2.51 18.67
CA MET A 721 12.98 -2.19 17.31
C MET A 721 11.62 -1.71 16.73
N GLU A 722 10.93 -0.79 17.39
CA GLU A 722 10.48 0.32 16.64
C GLU A 722 11.76 0.81 15.97
N ASN A 723 11.87 0.49 14.69
CA ASN A 723 12.52 1.45 13.86
C ASN A 723 12.14 2.78 14.48
N GLU A 724 13.07 3.52 15.07
CA GLU A 724 13.19 4.92 14.77
C GLU A 724 13.18 4.97 13.23
N ALA A 725 12.02 4.72 12.62
CA ALA A 725 11.59 5.54 11.51
C ALA A 725 11.76 6.88 12.19
N MET A 726 12.97 7.45 12.03
CA MET A 726 13.27 8.79 12.45
C MET A 726 12.01 9.54 12.09
N VAL A 727 11.26 9.99 13.11
CA VAL A 727 10.18 10.93 12.85
C VAL A 727 10.96 12.12 12.40
N ARG A 728 11.35 12.07 11.08
CA ARG A 728 12.10 13.13 10.42
C ARG A 728 11.25 14.33 10.63
N THR A 729 11.85 15.32 11.18
CA THR A 729 11.23 16.61 11.32
C THR A 729 10.61 17.00 10.00
N LYS A 730 9.30 17.17 9.97
CA LYS A 730 8.54 17.57 8.78
C LYS A 730 8.24 19.07 8.88
N VAL A 731 8.54 19.79 7.81
CA VAL A 731 8.15 21.19 7.66
C VAL A 731 7.14 21.27 6.52
N VAL A 732 5.88 21.53 6.85
CA VAL A 732 4.75 21.49 5.93
C VAL A 732 4.25 22.92 5.69
N PRO A 733 4.19 23.41 4.43
CA PRO A 733 3.55 24.69 4.13
C PRO A 733 2.02 24.57 4.28
N LEU A 734 1.43 25.47 5.05
CA LEU A 734 -0.02 25.55 5.27
C LEU A 734 -0.74 26.51 4.32
N GLY A 735 0.00 27.19 3.41
CA GLY A 735 -0.50 28.33 2.63
C GLY A 735 -0.67 29.60 3.49
N GLY A 736 -0.92 30.75 2.85
CA GLY A 736 -1.04 32.03 3.55
C GLY A 736 0.21 32.45 4.33
N LYS A 737 1.39 32.02 3.86
CA LYS A 737 2.70 32.29 4.48
C LYS A 737 2.88 31.67 5.88
N ARG A 738 2.32 30.51 6.09
CA ARG A 738 2.45 29.74 7.34
C ARG A 738 3.12 28.39 7.10
N LEU A 739 3.87 27.93 8.09
CA LEU A 739 4.50 26.63 8.13
C LEU A 739 4.09 25.89 9.38
N MET A 740 3.86 24.59 9.28
CA MET A 740 3.79 23.69 10.42
C MET A 740 5.08 22.87 10.48
N VAL A 741 5.71 22.86 11.64
CA VAL A 741 6.88 22.01 11.92
C VAL A 741 6.45 20.90 12.88
N TYR A 742 6.70 19.66 12.51
CA TYR A 742 6.51 18.46 13.33
C TYR A 742 7.85 17.80 13.60
N SER A 743 8.05 17.28 14.78
CA SER A 743 9.26 16.54 15.14
C SER A 743 8.94 15.41 16.11
N GLY A 744 9.64 14.29 16.03
CA GLY A 744 9.64 13.23 17.04
C GLY A 744 10.45 13.57 18.29
N LYS A 745 11.20 14.70 18.27
CA LYS A 745 12.00 15.17 19.39
C LYS A 745 11.48 16.53 19.89
N ASP A 746 11.69 16.79 21.16
CA ASP A 746 11.37 18.08 21.77
C ASP A 746 12.23 19.20 21.16
N MET A 747 11.56 20.17 20.54
CA MET A 747 12.22 21.34 19.92
C MET A 747 12.37 22.48 20.93
N ASN A 748 13.55 23.09 20.95
CA ASN A 748 13.83 24.26 21.79
C ASN A 748 13.76 25.58 21.02
N ARG A 749 14.05 25.55 19.72
CA ARG A 749 14.06 26.74 18.88
C ARG A 749 13.93 26.40 17.41
N ILE A 750 13.23 27.24 16.66
CA ILE A 750 13.16 27.20 15.20
C ILE A 750 13.61 28.53 14.63
N GLU A 751 14.42 28.48 13.58
CA GLU A 751 14.92 29.63 12.82
C GLU A 751 14.61 29.42 11.33
N VAL A 752 14.09 30.43 10.66
CA VAL A 752 13.77 30.39 9.23
C VAL A 752 14.65 31.37 8.48
N TYR A 753 15.38 30.86 7.49
CA TYR A 753 16.28 31.62 6.65
C TYR A 753 15.81 31.60 5.19
N ASP A 754 16.13 32.67 4.45
CA ASP A 754 16.03 32.65 2.98
C ASP A 754 17.25 31.94 2.35
N MET A 755 17.22 31.75 1.05
CA MET A 755 18.30 31.09 0.31
C MET A 755 19.62 31.90 0.26
N GLN A 756 19.61 33.16 0.72
CA GLN A 756 20.79 34.01 0.92
C GLN A 756 21.31 33.95 2.35
N GLY A 757 20.72 33.15 3.22
CA GLY A 757 21.10 32.97 4.62
C GLY A 757 20.64 34.09 5.56
N ARG A 758 19.71 34.96 5.14
CA ARG A 758 19.13 35.98 6.00
C ARG A 758 18.03 35.40 6.86
N LEU A 759 18.04 35.70 8.16
CA LEU A 759 17.04 35.26 9.12
C LEU A 759 15.73 36.02 8.89
N ASN A 760 14.65 35.30 8.64
CA ASN A 760 13.30 35.83 8.38
C ASN A 760 12.29 35.52 9.50
N GLY A 761 12.61 34.61 10.40
CA GLY A 761 11.76 34.27 11.55
C GLY A 761 12.51 33.42 12.56
N THR A 762 12.16 33.58 13.83
CA THR A 762 12.65 32.72 14.90
C THR A 762 11.57 32.52 15.95
N ARG A 763 11.54 31.33 16.57
CA ARG A 763 10.67 30.99 17.69
C ARG A 763 11.45 30.16 18.71
N ASP A 764 11.48 30.65 19.95
CA ASP A 764 11.93 29.84 21.08
C ASP A 764 10.76 28.98 21.58
N LEU A 765 11.05 27.72 21.84
CA LEU A 765 10.09 26.67 22.23
C LEU A 765 10.58 26.05 23.55
N SER A 766 9.67 25.58 24.35
CA SER A 766 10.00 24.86 25.59
C SER A 766 9.51 23.42 25.48
N GLY A 767 10.28 22.59 24.76
CA GLY A 767 10.00 21.15 24.67
C GLY A 767 8.68 20.82 23.95
N ARG A 768 8.48 21.37 22.73
CA ARG A 768 7.31 21.03 21.89
C ARG A 768 7.72 20.19 20.70
N THR A 769 6.87 19.23 20.36
CA THR A 769 7.04 18.37 19.18
C THR A 769 6.35 18.90 17.91
N GLN A 770 5.54 19.98 18.05
CA GLN A 770 4.92 20.63 16.90
C GLN A 770 4.77 22.12 17.11
N MET A 771 4.87 22.91 16.02
CA MET A 771 4.72 24.37 16.05
C MET A 771 4.29 24.95 14.72
N GLU A 772 3.29 25.81 14.75
CA GLU A 772 2.92 26.66 13.61
C GLU A 772 3.72 27.98 13.63
N LEU A 773 4.26 28.35 12.47
CA LEU A 773 5.02 29.58 12.26
C LEU A 773 4.28 30.45 11.26
N ASP A 774 4.06 31.71 11.61
CA ASP A 774 3.55 32.74 10.71
C ASP A 774 4.72 33.59 10.19
N LEU A 775 4.84 33.69 8.85
CA LEU A 775 5.91 34.37 8.14
C LEU A 775 5.36 35.43 7.15
N PRO A 776 4.63 36.45 7.63
CA PRO A 776 3.81 37.35 6.80
C PRO A 776 4.61 38.12 5.75
N HIS A 777 5.92 38.28 5.98
CA HIS A 777 6.82 39.05 5.11
C HIS A 777 7.72 38.16 4.23
N PHE A 778 7.58 36.83 4.30
CA PHE A 778 8.37 35.89 3.55
C PHE A 778 7.57 35.23 2.43
N ASN A 779 8.21 35.03 1.27
CA ASN A 779 7.67 34.27 0.17
C ASN A 779 8.81 33.65 -0.64
N GLY A 780 8.80 32.35 -0.88
CA GLY A 780 9.81 31.62 -1.62
C GLY A 780 10.42 30.46 -0.86
N MET A 781 11.57 29.98 -1.32
CA MET A 781 12.28 28.86 -0.67
C MET A 781 12.87 29.27 0.67
N ALA A 782 12.55 28.53 1.71
CA ALA A 782 13.04 28.70 3.08
C ALA A 782 13.92 27.53 3.54
N LEU A 783 14.95 27.85 4.33
CA LEU A 783 15.71 26.88 5.13
C LEU A 783 15.25 27.01 6.58
N VAL A 784 14.61 25.99 7.11
CA VAL A 784 14.09 25.93 8.47
C VAL A 784 15.07 25.14 9.33
N ARG A 785 15.77 25.81 10.23
CA ARG A 785 16.69 25.18 11.20
C ARG A 785 15.98 24.95 12.51
N ILE A 786 15.99 23.71 12.97
CA ILE A 786 15.37 23.27 14.20
C ILE A 786 16.48 22.91 15.20
N HIS A 787 16.38 23.41 16.41
CA HIS A 787 17.24 23.09 17.55
C HIS A 787 16.45 22.25 18.53
N TYR A 788 16.98 21.10 18.89
CA TYR A 788 16.33 20.16 19.81
C TYR A 788 16.81 20.31 21.24
N ALA A 789 16.03 19.82 22.18
CA ALA A 789 16.34 19.83 23.62
C ALA A 789 17.61 19.03 23.95
N ASP A 790 17.97 18.02 23.14
CA ASP A 790 19.17 17.21 23.27
C ASP A 790 20.44 17.91 22.73
N GLY A 791 20.33 19.15 22.23
CA GLY A 791 21.43 19.95 21.68
C GLY A 791 21.71 19.66 20.19
N THR A 792 21.05 18.70 19.58
CA THR A 792 21.17 18.42 18.13
C THR A 792 20.43 19.47 17.29
N LYS A 793 20.74 19.53 16.00
CA LYS A 793 20.13 20.48 15.05
C LYS A 793 19.82 19.77 13.74
N GLU A 794 18.72 20.19 13.10
CA GLU A 794 18.31 19.73 11.77
C GLU A 794 17.98 20.94 10.88
N VAL A 795 18.12 20.79 9.55
CA VAL A 795 17.74 21.83 8.59
C VAL A 795 16.85 21.22 7.52
N CYS A 796 15.65 21.73 7.41
CA CYS A 796 14.66 21.34 6.40
C CYS A 796 14.51 22.45 5.36
N LYS A 797 14.29 22.08 4.10
CA LYS A 797 14.02 23.02 3.01
C LYS A 797 12.54 22.93 2.61
N THR A 798 11.88 24.06 2.51
CA THR A 798 10.45 24.13 2.16
C THR A 798 10.11 25.36 1.34
N LEU A 799 8.94 25.37 0.70
CA LEU A 799 8.43 26.53 -0.03
C LEU A 799 7.35 27.23 0.81
N VAL A 800 7.49 28.54 1.02
CA VAL A 800 6.49 29.40 1.69
C VAL A 800 5.78 30.23 0.63
N TYR A 801 4.44 30.21 0.57
CA TYR A 801 3.64 30.92 -0.44
C TYR A 801 2.33 31.49 0.12
#